data_82ed159d85d7268346c50699885d76e8
#
_entry.id   82ed159d85d7268346c50699885d76e8
#
_cell.length_a   1.000
_cell.length_b   1.000
_cell.length_c   1.000
_cell.angle_alpha   90.00
_cell.angle_beta   90.00
_cell.angle_gamma   90.00
#
_symmetry.space_group_name_H-M   'P 1'
#
loop_
_entity.id
_entity.type
_entity.pdbx_description
1 polymer ?
#
loop_
_entity_poly.entity_id
_entity_poly.type
_entity_poly.pdbx_seq_one_letter_code
_entity_poly.pdbx_strand_id
1 'polypeptide(L)'
;MRLLYPFTLLLLASVADAQTLLSPSGQELSVELKEIVVTGTGTEHYLKETPVQTEVISGKALDQYQGRDLADILEGLSASITFNPSDMGSGIQMNGLGNDYILILINGKRMNGDVGGQNDLNMIDPSTIERIEIVKGAASSLYGSDAIAGVINIITKKNRDKLSVTNNSRVGYYGDVRQSNVIGFSHGRLNTTTSFNLRHTDGWRNTTEEWDHHEVVDGSVTKTVNRSTNYTFTENLSYKVTDRLTLTADASYYQRSAYRLMGPYKYYSYDQFYRNIDAAIGGKLKLREKDYLTLDLSYGKYGFYYDYNAMTTTNYFDEETGYRIIRYPGERVLQTAQQRLLGHLKGVFHLGEAHVLSVGLEHQADYLRAPHRMEVEHASVYTTSQYFQDEWNVTERLNLTAGVRWVFHKTFGERLTPKLSALYKLGEAWNLRASYSYGFKAPTLKELYDDYVAQIGGGPLKHYLGNTDLKPQTSNYVSAGFEYQDGPWRISVSGYYNWLRDMIALTEVTTSAEDRLDEIEATMRYANLAKARSFGAELSIAYQPFDWLSFSGGYSYTNAKAQYTDDPDDPNYMLYTPINGTSFHNANWKVAWYRDWKRYRLDVSLFGRYSSTRYYITDGNASPFQLWRLDTSHQLLRNDKWRLVAHVGIDNLFDYVDRTPFGRHRATTSPGRTVYASLILKFQNNAK
;
A
#
# COMPACT_ATOMS: atom_id res chain seq x y z
N MET A 1 29.91 -19.14 0.70
CA MET A 1 29.62 -20.29 -0.16
C MET A 1 29.70 -21.57 0.67
N ARG A 2 28.63 -21.91 1.39
CA ARG A 2 28.34 -23.18 2.08
C ARG A 2 27.11 -22.97 2.95
N LEU A 3 25.93 -23.30 2.37
CA LEU A 3 24.65 -23.60 3.07
C LEU A 3 23.54 -23.77 1.99
N LEU A 4 23.80 -24.73 1.11
CA LEU A 4 22.81 -25.27 0.17
C LEU A 4 22.92 -26.80 0.25
N TYR A 5 22.27 -27.40 1.19
CA TYR A 5 21.84 -28.79 1.36
C TYR A 5 21.42 -28.95 2.85
N PRO A 6 20.25 -29.46 3.20
CA PRO A 6 19.57 -30.61 2.63
C PRO A 6 18.05 -30.45 2.47
N PHE A 7 17.53 -30.45 1.28
CA PHE A 7 16.09 -30.56 1.03
C PHE A 7 15.74 -31.68 0.03
N THR A 8 16.61 -32.70 -0.07
CA THR A 8 16.43 -33.78 -1.08
C THR A 8 16.16 -35.16 -0.47
N LEU A 9 15.69 -35.27 0.77
CA LEU A 9 15.48 -36.61 1.36
C LEU A 9 14.28 -36.70 2.28
N LEU A 10 13.07 -36.39 1.77
CA LEU A 10 11.81 -36.75 2.47
C LEU A 10 10.61 -36.87 1.51
N LEU A 11 10.86 -37.33 0.27
CA LEU A 11 9.82 -37.51 -0.74
C LEU A 11 9.79 -38.94 -1.34
N LEU A 12 10.25 -39.93 -0.59
CA LEU A 12 10.20 -41.33 -1.03
C LEU A 12 9.83 -42.27 0.13
N ALA A 13 8.60 -42.13 0.67
CA ALA A 13 7.97 -43.24 1.42
C ALA A 13 6.46 -42.95 1.54
N SER A 14 5.71 -43.50 0.65
CA SER A 14 4.27 -43.92 0.73
C SER A 14 3.55 -43.72 -0.60
N VAL A 15 4.01 -44.42 -1.62
CA VAL A 15 3.18 -44.74 -2.78
C VAL A 15 2.66 -46.15 -2.57
N ALA A 16 1.60 -46.30 -1.81
CA ALA A 16 0.73 -47.46 -1.82
C ALA A 16 -0.63 -47.01 -1.29
N ASP A 17 -1.67 -47.28 -2.09
CA ASP A 17 -3.08 -47.02 -1.82
C ASP A 17 -3.61 -45.59 -2.04
N ALA A 18 -3.55 -45.12 -3.30
CA ALA A 18 -4.37 -44.00 -3.75
C ALA A 18 -5.02 -44.30 -5.12
N GLN A 19 -5.79 -45.40 -5.18
CA GLN A 19 -6.77 -45.58 -6.24
C GLN A 19 -8.17 -45.63 -5.60
N THR A 20 -8.87 -44.52 -5.72
CA THR A 20 -10.28 -44.22 -5.46
C THR A 20 -10.44 -43.01 -4.54
N LEU A 21 -10.45 -41.84 -5.15
CA LEU A 21 -11.19 -40.64 -4.77
C LEU A 21 -10.77 -39.47 -5.69
N LEU A 22 -11.06 -39.62 -6.98
CA LEU A 22 -11.01 -38.47 -7.91
C LEU A 22 -12.32 -37.68 -7.72
N SER A 23 -12.30 -36.77 -6.79
CA SER A 23 -13.18 -35.61 -6.76
C SER A 23 -12.47 -34.44 -7.41
N PRO A 24 -13.10 -33.58 -8.21
CA PRO A 24 -12.39 -32.59 -9.00
C PRO A 24 -11.67 -31.58 -8.13
N SER A 25 -10.35 -31.73 -8.06
CA SER A 25 -9.41 -30.83 -7.40
C SER A 25 -9.33 -29.49 -8.11
N GLY A 26 -10.25 -28.59 -7.86
CA GLY A 26 -10.24 -27.29 -8.53
C GLY A 26 -11.04 -26.21 -7.84
N GLN A 27 -11.70 -26.48 -6.74
CA GLN A 27 -12.64 -25.53 -6.14
C GLN A 27 -11.95 -24.27 -5.56
N GLU A 28 -10.76 -24.36 -5.00
CA GLU A 28 -10.07 -23.18 -4.47
C GLU A 28 -9.51 -22.29 -5.57
N LEU A 29 -8.77 -22.86 -6.52
CA LEU A 29 -8.29 -22.16 -7.70
C LEU A 29 -9.43 -21.64 -8.57
N SER A 30 -10.52 -22.41 -8.69
CA SER A 30 -11.71 -22.00 -9.44
C SER A 30 -12.48 -20.86 -8.76
N VAL A 31 -12.43 -20.74 -7.43
CA VAL A 31 -13.03 -19.61 -6.69
C VAL A 31 -12.24 -18.33 -6.91
N GLU A 32 -10.89 -18.37 -6.85
CA GLU A 32 -10.05 -17.20 -7.14
C GLU A 32 -10.21 -16.68 -8.57
N LEU A 33 -10.52 -17.55 -9.53
CA LEU A 33 -10.74 -17.16 -10.91
C LEU A 33 -12.10 -16.58 -11.23
N LYS A 34 -13.09 -16.94 -10.45
CA LYS A 34 -14.41 -16.30 -10.47
C LYS A 34 -14.41 -15.00 -9.69
N GLU A 35 -13.25 -14.62 -9.12
CA GLU A 35 -13.12 -13.36 -8.41
C GLU A 35 -13.25 -12.20 -9.39
N ILE A 36 -14.19 -11.32 -9.10
CA ILE A 36 -14.45 -10.13 -9.91
C ILE A 36 -13.46 -9.05 -9.48
N VAL A 37 -12.74 -8.47 -10.43
CA VAL A 37 -11.82 -7.35 -10.25
C VAL A 37 -12.29 -6.12 -11.01
N VAL A 38 -11.94 -4.95 -10.53
CA VAL A 38 -12.39 -3.67 -11.09
C VAL A 38 -11.20 -2.76 -11.43
N THR A 39 -10.11 -2.87 -10.70
CA THR A 39 -9.03 -1.86 -10.72
C THR A 39 -8.30 -1.77 -12.06
N GLY A 40 -8.13 -2.88 -12.77
CA GLY A 40 -7.35 -2.90 -14.02
C GLY A 40 -7.95 -2.09 -15.17
N THR A 41 -9.28 -2.08 -15.28
CA THR A 41 -10.01 -1.41 -16.37
C THR A 41 -11.04 -0.40 -15.86
N GLY A 42 -11.29 -0.36 -14.55
CA GLY A 42 -12.36 0.44 -13.97
C GLY A 42 -13.76 -0.15 -14.16
N THR A 43 -13.88 -1.32 -14.79
CA THR A 43 -15.10 -2.10 -15.02
C THR A 43 -14.97 -3.48 -14.40
N GLU A 44 -16.11 -4.14 -14.12
CA GLU A 44 -16.11 -5.45 -13.47
C GLU A 44 -15.72 -6.55 -14.48
N HIS A 45 -14.67 -7.31 -14.18
CA HIS A 45 -14.21 -8.47 -14.94
C HIS A 45 -13.89 -9.65 -14.05
N TYR A 46 -14.01 -10.85 -14.60
CA TYR A 46 -13.31 -11.98 -13.98
C TYR A 46 -11.78 -11.78 -14.12
N LEU A 47 -11.03 -12.13 -13.09
CA LEU A 47 -9.58 -11.93 -13.06
C LEU A 47 -8.88 -12.49 -14.32
N LYS A 48 -9.28 -13.67 -14.81
CA LYS A 48 -8.74 -14.29 -16.02
C LYS A 48 -9.05 -13.52 -17.32
N GLU A 49 -10.06 -12.65 -17.32
CA GLU A 49 -10.54 -11.89 -18.49
C GLU A 49 -10.05 -10.44 -18.50
N THR A 50 -9.38 -10.02 -17.43
CA THR A 50 -8.83 -8.67 -17.33
C THR A 50 -7.63 -8.52 -18.27
N PRO A 51 -7.64 -7.55 -19.21
CA PRO A 51 -6.52 -7.33 -20.14
C PRO A 51 -5.29 -6.73 -19.47
N VAL A 52 -5.44 -6.14 -18.30
CA VAL A 52 -4.35 -5.58 -17.48
C VAL A 52 -3.95 -6.59 -16.42
N GLN A 53 -2.63 -6.80 -16.27
CA GLN A 53 -2.13 -7.69 -15.24
C GLN A 53 -2.49 -7.17 -13.85
N THR A 54 -3.30 -7.95 -13.15
CA THR A 54 -3.80 -7.64 -11.82
C THR A 54 -3.49 -8.81 -10.88
N GLU A 55 -2.82 -8.52 -9.77
CA GLU A 55 -2.63 -9.46 -8.67
C GLU A 55 -3.76 -9.26 -7.67
N VAL A 56 -4.30 -10.34 -7.12
CA VAL A 56 -5.37 -10.30 -6.12
C VAL A 56 -4.94 -11.04 -4.88
N ILE A 57 -4.98 -10.35 -3.74
CA ILE A 57 -4.91 -10.96 -2.42
C ILE A 57 -6.34 -11.18 -1.94
N SER A 58 -6.78 -12.44 -1.96
CA SER A 58 -8.16 -12.81 -1.63
C SER A 58 -8.46 -12.70 -0.13
N GLY A 59 -9.74 -12.55 0.21
CA GLY A 59 -10.19 -12.55 1.62
C GLY A 59 -9.79 -13.81 2.37
N LYS A 60 -9.71 -14.96 1.69
CA LYS A 60 -9.22 -16.20 2.26
C LYS A 60 -7.73 -16.12 2.62
N ALA A 61 -6.90 -15.56 1.73
CA ALA A 61 -5.48 -15.37 2.01
C ALA A 61 -5.28 -14.42 3.21
N LEU A 62 -6.09 -13.35 3.30
CA LEU A 62 -6.12 -12.41 4.43
C LEU A 62 -6.54 -13.09 5.75
N ASP A 63 -7.57 -13.93 5.72
CA ASP A 63 -8.04 -14.67 6.90
C ASP A 63 -7.00 -15.71 7.38
N GLN A 64 -6.19 -16.27 6.48
CA GLN A 64 -5.13 -17.23 6.80
C GLN A 64 -3.83 -16.57 7.27
N TYR A 65 -3.50 -15.38 6.74
CA TYR A 65 -2.34 -14.61 7.13
C TYR A 65 -2.71 -13.59 8.21
N GLN A 66 -2.64 -14.00 9.47
CA GLN A 66 -2.96 -13.14 10.62
C GLN A 66 -1.82 -12.13 10.89
N GLY A 67 -1.58 -11.23 9.92
CA GLY A 67 -0.53 -10.20 10.02
C GLY A 67 -0.76 -9.19 11.14
N ARG A 68 0.31 -8.54 11.58
CA ARG A 68 0.26 -7.48 12.61
C ARG A 68 -0.45 -6.24 12.10
N ASP A 69 -0.22 -5.90 10.84
CA ASP A 69 -0.83 -4.75 10.16
C ASP A 69 -0.92 -5.00 8.66
N LEU A 70 -1.44 -4.02 7.94
CA LEU A 70 -1.61 -4.13 6.49
C LEU A 70 -0.27 -4.19 5.75
N ALA A 71 0.77 -3.51 6.24
CA ALA A 71 2.11 -3.55 5.64
C ALA A 71 2.71 -4.97 5.73
N ASP A 72 2.64 -5.60 6.92
CA ASP A 72 3.08 -6.99 7.13
C ASP A 72 2.31 -7.98 6.23
N ILE A 73 1.00 -7.78 6.05
CA ILE A 73 0.15 -8.59 5.17
C ILE A 73 0.56 -8.44 3.70
N LEU A 74 0.71 -7.21 3.22
CA LEU A 74 1.09 -6.95 1.84
C LEU A 74 2.46 -7.53 1.51
N GLU A 75 3.45 -7.30 2.37
CA GLU A 75 4.81 -7.81 2.18
C GLU A 75 4.89 -9.35 2.29
N GLY A 76 4.03 -9.94 3.12
CA GLY A 76 3.96 -11.40 3.29
C GLY A 76 3.27 -12.13 2.15
N LEU A 77 2.32 -11.48 1.47
CA LEU A 77 1.47 -12.12 0.46
C LEU A 77 1.79 -11.69 -0.98
N SER A 78 2.53 -10.59 -1.20
CA SER A 78 2.97 -10.15 -2.52
C SER A 78 4.49 -10.03 -2.60
N ALA A 79 5.13 -10.69 -3.58
CA ALA A 79 6.57 -10.59 -3.81
C ALA A 79 6.98 -9.28 -4.50
N SER A 80 6.05 -8.56 -5.11
CA SER A 80 6.30 -7.29 -5.81
C SER A 80 6.23 -6.05 -4.92
N ILE A 81 5.75 -6.21 -3.67
CA ILE A 81 5.63 -5.13 -2.69
C ILE A 81 6.66 -5.33 -1.59
N THR A 82 7.43 -4.29 -1.30
CA THR A 82 8.37 -4.25 -0.19
C THR A 82 8.17 -2.99 0.65
N PHE A 83 8.65 -2.99 1.87
CA PHE A 83 8.59 -1.84 2.76
C PHE A 83 9.96 -1.46 3.28
N ASN A 84 10.26 -0.16 3.24
CA ASN A 84 11.44 0.40 3.87
C ASN A 84 11.08 0.86 5.28
N PRO A 85 11.66 0.26 6.32
CA PRO A 85 11.39 0.66 7.70
C PRO A 85 11.88 2.07 8.01
N SER A 86 11.08 2.86 8.69
CA SER A 86 11.46 4.14 9.28
C SER A 86 10.78 4.36 10.64
N ASP A 87 11.21 5.37 11.39
CA ASP A 87 10.63 5.73 12.68
C ASP A 87 9.23 6.38 12.56
N MET A 88 8.93 6.96 11.40
CA MET A 88 7.62 7.58 11.10
C MET A 88 6.61 6.58 10.52
N GLY A 89 7.03 5.36 10.24
CA GLY A 89 6.23 4.32 9.61
C GLY A 89 7.06 3.49 8.63
N SER A 90 6.42 2.92 7.63
CA SER A 90 7.10 2.12 6.60
C SER A 90 6.76 2.65 5.22
N GLY A 91 7.76 3.03 4.46
CA GLY A 91 7.61 3.43 3.06
C GLY A 91 7.37 2.23 2.16
N ILE A 92 6.26 2.21 1.43
CA ILE A 92 5.95 1.16 0.46
C ILE A 92 6.76 1.34 -0.82
N GLN A 93 7.21 0.24 -1.41
CA GLN A 93 7.83 0.19 -2.73
C GLN A 93 7.18 -0.85 -3.62
N MET A 94 7.04 -0.52 -4.90
CA MET A 94 6.61 -1.40 -5.98
C MET A 94 7.45 -1.12 -7.23
N ASN A 95 7.94 -2.16 -7.88
CA ASN A 95 8.83 -2.01 -9.04
C ASN A 95 10.08 -1.14 -8.76
N GLY A 96 10.55 -1.13 -7.49
CA GLY A 96 11.69 -0.32 -7.04
C GLY A 96 11.40 1.18 -6.94
N LEU A 97 10.15 1.61 -7.10
CA LEU A 97 9.70 2.98 -6.95
C LEU A 97 8.94 3.13 -5.62
N GLY A 98 9.18 4.22 -4.93
CA GLY A 98 8.65 4.48 -3.59
C GLY A 98 7.20 4.92 -3.57
N ASN A 99 6.77 5.27 -2.38
CA ASN A 99 5.42 5.66 -2.01
C ASN A 99 4.75 6.69 -2.93
N ASP A 100 5.49 7.70 -3.36
CA ASP A 100 5.00 8.81 -4.22
C ASP A 100 4.59 8.38 -5.63
N TYR A 101 4.91 7.15 -6.02
CA TYR A 101 4.62 6.56 -7.33
C TYR A 101 3.54 5.48 -7.27
N ILE A 102 3.01 5.22 -6.07
CA ILE A 102 2.02 4.17 -5.82
C ILE A 102 0.72 4.80 -5.33
N LEU A 103 -0.33 4.61 -6.09
CA LEU A 103 -1.65 5.09 -5.70
C LEU A 103 -2.37 4.06 -4.85
N ILE A 104 -2.77 4.44 -3.62
CA ILE A 104 -3.57 3.60 -2.74
C ILE A 104 -5.02 4.07 -2.76
N LEU A 105 -5.93 3.13 -2.99
CA LEU A 105 -7.36 3.37 -3.05
C LEU A 105 -8.09 2.53 -2.00
N ILE A 106 -9.19 3.05 -1.50
CA ILE A 106 -10.18 2.32 -0.69
C ILE A 106 -11.51 2.37 -1.46
N ASN A 107 -11.99 1.23 -1.92
CA ASN A 107 -13.18 1.13 -2.77
C ASN A 107 -13.15 2.06 -4.00
N GLY A 108 -11.96 2.20 -4.61
CA GLY A 108 -11.75 3.08 -5.77
C GLY A 108 -11.54 4.56 -5.46
N LYS A 109 -11.64 4.99 -4.20
CA LYS A 109 -11.40 6.38 -3.76
C LYS A 109 -9.97 6.53 -3.24
N ARG A 110 -9.29 7.63 -3.63
CA ARG A 110 -7.91 7.90 -3.19
C ARG A 110 -7.82 7.98 -1.66
N MET A 111 -6.89 7.25 -1.08
CA MET A 111 -6.55 7.38 0.33
C MET A 111 -5.92 8.75 0.59
N ASN A 112 -6.33 9.40 1.67
CA ASN A 112 -5.73 10.63 2.17
C ASN A 112 -4.76 10.29 3.30
N GLY A 113 -3.73 11.11 3.53
CA GLY A 113 -2.79 10.94 4.65
C GLY A 113 -1.39 10.52 4.23
N ASP A 114 -0.58 11.52 3.97
CA ASP A 114 0.86 11.41 3.76
C ASP A 114 1.59 12.11 4.92
N VAL A 115 2.50 11.38 5.54
CA VAL A 115 3.44 11.91 6.54
C VAL A 115 4.86 11.59 6.12
N GLY A 116 5.64 12.64 5.83
CA GLY A 116 7.03 12.47 5.42
C GLY A 116 7.22 11.64 4.15
N GLY A 117 6.27 11.73 3.18
CA GLY A 117 6.29 10.93 1.96
C GLY A 117 5.80 9.49 2.16
N GLN A 118 5.04 9.19 3.21
CA GLN A 118 4.56 7.84 3.51
C GLN A 118 3.04 7.81 3.73
N ASN A 119 2.34 6.89 3.07
CA ASN A 119 0.92 6.66 3.33
C ASN A 119 0.71 5.95 4.67
N ASP A 120 -0.18 6.46 5.51
CA ASP A 120 -0.49 5.86 6.82
C ASP A 120 -1.44 4.66 6.70
N LEU A 121 -0.89 3.48 6.35
CA LEU A 121 -1.65 2.24 6.22
C LEU A 121 -2.31 1.77 7.53
N ASN A 122 -1.94 2.37 8.68
CA ASN A 122 -2.56 2.04 9.96
C ASN A 122 -4.02 2.52 10.07
N MET A 123 -4.47 3.39 9.15
CA MET A 123 -5.87 3.81 9.06
C MET A 123 -6.81 2.66 8.66
N ILE A 124 -6.28 1.59 8.07
CA ILE A 124 -7.05 0.52 7.48
C ILE A 124 -7.06 -0.69 8.42
N ASP A 125 -8.26 -1.13 8.78
CA ASP A 125 -8.45 -2.39 9.52
C ASP A 125 -8.44 -3.58 8.54
N PRO A 126 -7.44 -4.48 8.61
CA PRO A 126 -7.37 -5.65 7.73
C PRO A 126 -8.60 -6.56 7.82
N SER A 127 -9.31 -6.59 8.95
CA SER A 127 -10.48 -7.44 9.15
C SER A 127 -11.70 -7.00 8.33
N THR A 128 -11.73 -5.73 7.90
CA THR A 128 -12.79 -5.18 7.04
C THR A 128 -12.56 -5.44 5.56
N ILE A 129 -11.38 -5.93 5.18
CA ILE A 129 -10.98 -6.10 3.78
C ILE A 129 -11.63 -7.37 3.20
N GLU A 130 -12.29 -7.23 2.05
CA GLU A 130 -12.79 -8.36 1.25
C GLU A 130 -11.67 -8.93 0.37
N ARG A 131 -10.92 -8.06 -0.32
CA ARG A 131 -9.75 -8.39 -1.14
C ARG A 131 -8.90 -7.15 -1.40
N ILE A 132 -7.67 -7.36 -1.84
CA ILE A 132 -6.79 -6.28 -2.31
C ILE A 132 -6.45 -6.56 -3.77
N GLU A 133 -6.70 -5.58 -4.64
CA GLU A 133 -6.37 -5.63 -6.06
C GLU A 133 -5.14 -4.77 -6.32
N ILE A 134 -4.09 -5.36 -6.91
CA ILE A 134 -2.83 -4.71 -7.21
C ILE A 134 -2.62 -4.68 -8.72
N VAL A 135 -2.73 -3.49 -9.30
CA VAL A 135 -2.43 -3.25 -10.72
C VAL A 135 -1.00 -2.77 -10.82
N LYS A 136 -0.20 -3.47 -11.61
CA LYS A 136 1.23 -3.20 -11.75
C LYS A 136 1.50 -2.30 -12.95
N GLY A 137 2.42 -1.33 -12.75
CA GLY A 137 2.79 -0.36 -13.76
C GLY A 137 1.88 0.85 -13.87
N ALA A 138 2.15 1.70 -14.85
CA ALA A 138 1.48 2.97 -14.97
C ALA A 138 -0.03 2.82 -15.27
N ALA A 139 -0.86 3.47 -14.47
CA ALA A 139 -2.31 3.45 -14.56
C ALA A 139 -2.93 4.87 -14.60
N SER A 140 -2.13 5.87 -14.97
CA SER A 140 -2.54 7.28 -14.97
C SER A 140 -3.69 7.61 -15.93
N SER A 141 -3.92 6.79 -16.94
CA SER A 141 -5.08 6.95 -17.86
C SER A 141 -6.42 6.78 -17.16
N LEU A 142 -6.50 5.97 -16.10
CA LEU A 142 -7.73 5.80 -15.30
C LEU A 142 -7.71 6.61 -14.00
N TYR A 143 -6.55 6.67 -13.35
CA TYR A 143 -6.43 7.15 -11.99
C TYR A 143 -5.69 8.49 -11.85
N GLY A 144 -5.14 9.03 -12.93
CA GLY A 144 -4.45 10.32 -12.92
C GLY A 144 -3.06 10.27 -12.32
N SER A 145 -2.66 11.30 -11.58
CA SER A 145 -1.34 11.43 -10.95
C SER A 145 -1.03 10.29 -9.98
N ASP A 146 0.27 10.04 -9.74
CA ASP A 146 0.86 9.15 -8.72
C ASP A 146 0.74 7.64 -9.01
N ALA A 147 0.03 7.24 -10.09
CA ALA A 147 -0.10 5.86 -10.51
C ALA A 147 0.98 5.47 -11.54
N ILE A 148 2.26 5.64 -11.20
CA ILE A 148 3.41 5.32 -12.09
C ILE A 148 3.93 3.89 -11.85
N ALA A 149 4.11 3.51 -10.59
CA ALA A 149 4.56 2.16 -10.22
C ALA A 149 3.40 1.17 -10.18
N GLY A 150 2.23 1.64 -9.79
CA GLY A 150 1.02 0.84 -9.74
C GLY A 150 -0.09 1.44 -8.89
N VAL A 151 -1.15 0.65 -8.75
CA VAL A 151 -2.34 0.98 -7.94
C VAL A 151 -2.64 -0.18 -7.00
N ILE A 152 -2.84 0.12 -5.73
CA ILE A 152 -3.31 -0.83 -4.72
C ILE A 152 -4.72 -0.41 -4.32
N ASN A 153 -5.72 -1.20 -4.68
CA ASN A 153 -7.11 -0.92 -4.34
C ASN A 153 -7.62 -1.90 -3.29
N ILE A 154 -7.98 -1.37 -2.15
CA ILE A 154 -8.48 -2.12 -1.00
C ILE A 154 -9.99 -2.14 -1.07
N ILE A 155 -10.55 -3.30 -1.35
CA ILE A 155 -11.99 -3.50 -1.43
C ILE A 155 -12.50 -3.99 -0.09
N THR A 156 -13.44 -3.26 0.52
CA THR A 156 -13.99 -3.59 1.83
C THR A 156 -15.20 -4.53 1.72
N LYS A 157 -15.41 -5.33 2.77
CA LYS A 157 -16.55 -6.24 2.90
C LYS A 157 -17.85 -5.47 2.88
N LYS A 158 -18.82 -5.96 2.11
CA LYS A 158 -20.20 -5.46 2.10
C LYS A 158 -21.08 -6.46 2.83
N ASN A 159 -21.96 -5.96 3.68
CA ASN A 159 -22.94 -6.82 4.34
C ASN A 159 -23.94 -7.40 3.32
N ARG A 160 -24.20 -8.70 3.41
CA ARG A 160 -25.19 -9.41 2.57
C ARG A 160 -26.28 -10.06 3.41
N ASP A 161 -26.12 -10.06 4.73
CA ASP A 161 -27.00 -10.70 5.68
C ASP A 161 -27.99 -9.69 6.27
N LYS A 162 -29.11 -10.17 6.78
CA LYS A 162 -30.06 -9.34 7.52
C LYS A 162 -29.42 -8.70 8.76
N LEU A 163 -28.57 -9.48 9.44
CA LEU A 163 -27.73 -9.04 10.53
C LEU A 163 -26.47 -9.91 10.54
N SER A 164 -25.31 -9.26 10.52
CA SER A 164 -24.02 -9.91 10.74
C SER A 164 -23.23 -9.18 11.83
N VAL A 165 -22.55 -9.94 12.67
CA VAL A 165 -21.64 -9.40 13.68
C VAL A 165 -20.36 -10.19 13.61
N THR A 166 -19.23 -9.51 13.45
CA THR A 166 -17.90 -10.11 13.51
C THR A 166 -17.10 -9.42 14.59
N ASN A 167 -16.59 -10.20 15.53
CA ASN A 167 -15.60 -9.77 16.50
C ASN A 167 -14.30 -10.50 16.22
N ASN A 168 -13.18 -9.78 16.13
CA ASN A 168 -11.85 -10.34 15.98
C ASN A 168 -10.93 -9.72 17.05
N SER A 169 -10.53 -10.53 18.02
CA SER A 169 -9.64 -10.15 19.10
C SER A 169 -8.30 -10.86 18.93
N ARG A 170 -7.20 -10.12 18.89
CA ARG A 170 -5.83 -10.64 18.78
C ARG A 170 -4.99 -10.11 19.92
N VAL A 171 -4.14 -10.96 20.44
CA VAL A 171 -3.09 -10.64 21.43
C VAL A 171 -1.78 -11.27 21.02
N GLY A 172 -0.67 -10.62 21.31
CA GLY A 172 0.67 -11.10 20.99
C GLY A 172 1.76 -10.47 21.86
N TYR A 173 3.02 -10.80 21.58
CA TYR A 173 4.16 -10.21 22.28
C TYR A 173 4.24 -8.70 22.06
N TYR A 174 4.93 -8.01 22.95
CA TYR A 174 5.14 -6.57 22.97
C TYR A 174 3.84 -5.76 23.02
N GLY A 175 2.85 -6.26 23.77
CA GLY A 175 1.57 -5.60 23.91
C GLY A 175 0.78 -5.51 22.60
N ASP A 176 1.07 -6.37 21.60
CA ASP A 176 0.27 -6.40 20.37
C ASP A 176 -1.15 -6.84 20.70
N VAL A 177 -2.06 -5.86 20.71
CA VAL A 177 -3.50 -6.04 20.92
C VAL A 177 -4.25 -5.44 19.75
N ARG A 178 -5.16 -6.21 19.18
CA ARG A 178 -6.11 -5.73 18.19
C ARG A 178 -7.51 -6.21 18.54
N GLN A 179 -8.44 -5.27 18.55
CA GLN A 179 -9.86 -5.52 18.75
C GLN A 179 -10.62 -4.92 17.58
N SER A 180 -11.20 -5.77 16.72
CA SER A 180 -12.01 -5.34 15.58
C SER A 180 -13.43 -5.85 15.74
N ASN A 181 -14.41 -4.96 15.56
CA ASN A 181 -15.83 -5.26 15.61
C ASN A 181 -16.49 -4.73 14.35
N VAL A 182 -17.18 -5.58 13.62
CA VAL A 182 -17.91 -5.22 12.40
C VAL A 182 -19.36 -5.67 12.55
N ILE A 183 -20.28 -4.72 12.37
CA ILE A 183 -21.74 -4.96 12.42
C ILE A 183 -22.31 -4.61 11.05
N GLY A 184 -22.92 -5.58 10.41
CA GLY A 184 -23.66 -5.40 9.16
C GLY A 184 -25.15 -5.55 9.40
N PHE A 185 -25.95 -4.65 8.85
CA PHE A 185 -27.41 -4.69 8.95
C PHE A 185 -28.04 -4.41 7.58
N SER A 186 -29.03 -5.23 7.21
CA SER A 186 -29.83 -5.01 6.01
C SER A 186 -31.30 -5.13 6.35
N HIS A 187 -32.09 -4.11 5.99
CA HIS A 187 -33.52 -4.10 6.14
C HIS A 187 -34.19 -3.40 4.95
N GLY A 188 -35.00 -4.14 4.20
CA GLY A 188 -35.64 -3.61 3.01
C GLY A 188 -34.63 -3.08 1.99
N ARG A 189 -34.62 -1.76 1.80
CA ARG A 189 -33.74 -1.06 0.84
C ARG A 189 -32.46 -0.52 1.44
N LEU A 190 -32.32 -0.58 2.77
CA LEU A 190 -31.16 -0.09 3.50
C LEU A 190 -30.16 -1.22 3.77
N ASN A 191 -28.89 -0.93 3.55
CA ASN A 191 -27.75 -1.76 3.95
C ASN A 191 -26.73 -0.88 4.65
N THR A 192 -26.25 -1.33 5.83
CA THR A 192 -25.21 -0.62 6.58
C THR A 192 -24.10 -1.57 7.00
N THR A 193 -22.90 -1.04 7.13
CA THR A 193 -21.75 -1.73 7.72
C THR A 193 -20.99 -0.74 8.59
N THR A 194 -21.05 -0.97 9.90
CA THR A 194 -20.33 -0.19 10.91
C THR A 194 -19.13 -0.99 11.40
N SER A 195 -17.95 -0.38 11.50
CA SER A 195 -16.79 -1.02 12.12
C SER A 195 -16.11 -0.12 13.14
N PHE A 196 -15.56 -0.76 14.17
CA PHE A 196 -14.69 -0.14 15.15
C PHE A 196 -13.46 -1.03 15.35
N ASN A 197 -12.28 -0.42 15.23
CA ASN A 197 -11.00 -1.08 15.44
C ASN A 197 -10.19 -0.30 16.49
N LEU A 198 -9.63 -1.06 17.43
CA LEU A 198 -8.57 -0.64 18.34
C LEU A 198 -7.34 -1.46 18.06
N ARG A 199 -6.19 -0.82 17.91
CA ARG A 199 -4.89 -1.47 17.85
C ARG A 199 -3.93 -0.81 18.82
N HIS A 200 -3.18 -1.63 19.56
CA HIS A 200 -2.13 -1.18 20.48
C HIS A 200 -0.88 -2.02 20.29
N THR A 201 0.27 -1.42 20.51
CA THR A 201 1.57 -2.10 20.69
C THR A 201 2.44 -1.30 21.65
N ASP A 202 3.18 -1.99 22.52
CA ASP A 202 4.18 -1.37 23.39
C ASP A 202 5.47 -1.01 22.64
N GLY A 203 5.58 -1.46 21.38
CA GLY A 203 6.79 -1.31 20.58
C GLY A 203 7.95 -2.15 21.11
N TRP A 204 9.04 -2.15 20.39
CA TRP A 204 10.24 -2.92 20.74
C TRP A 204 11.52 -2.28 20.23
N ARG A 205 12.64 -2.72 20.75
CA ARG A 205 13.97 -2.30 20.37
C ARG A 205 14.79 -3.51 19.93
N ASN A 206 15.35 -3.46 18.72
CA ASN A 206 16.19 -4.53 18.19
C ASN A 206 17.66 -4.38 18.58
N THR A 207 18.10 -3.16 18.92
CA THR A 207 19.44 -2.81 19.35
C THR A 207 19.39 -1.82 20.51
N THR A 208 20.42 -1.76 21.30
CA THR A 208 20.63 -0.73 22.34
C THR A 208 21.36 0.50 21.80
N GLU A 209 21.83 0.44 20.56
CA GLU A 209 22.61 1.48 19.90
C GLU A 209 21.71 2.38 19.05
N GLU A 210 22.09 3.63 18.93
CA GLU A 210 21.49 4.62 18.03
C GLU A 210 22.54 5.12 17.06
N TRP A 211 22.13 5.51 15.87
CA TRP A 211 22.99 6.13 14.88
C TRP A 211 22.78 7.63 14.88
N ASP A 212 23.85 8.38 15.14
CA ASP A 212 23.87 9.83 15.14
C ASP A 212 25.15 10.37 14.53
N HIS A 213 25.07 11.35 13.64
CA HIS A 213 26.23 11.98 12.98
C HIS A 213 27.26 10.98 12.41
N HIS A 214 26.79 9.89 11.80
CA HIS A 214 27.63 8.80 11.28
C HIS A 214 28.39 7.99 12.34
N GLU A 215 28.05 8.15 13.61
CA GLU A 215 28.61 7.38 14.73
C GLU A 215 27.54 6.58 15.46
N VAL A 216 27.95 5.49 16.06
CA VAL A 216 27.07 4.69 16.91
C VAL A 216 27.04 5.30 18.30
N VAL A 217 25.82 5.61 18.79
CA VAL A 217 25.59 6.13 20.13
C VAL A 217 25.15 4.99 21.04
N ASP A 218 26.04 4.58 21.93
CA ASP A 218 25.78 3.53 22.89
C ASP A 218 24.85 3.99 24.02
N GLY A 219 24.02 3.06 24.52
CA GLY A 219 23.11 3.30 25.64
C GLY A 219 21.86 4.12 25.33
N SER A 220 21.53 4.40 24.05
CA SER A 220 20.29 5.07 23.67
C SER A 220 19.04 4.28 24.08
N VAL A 221 17.96 4.96 24.37
CA VAL A 221 16.69 4.38 24.81
C VAL A 221 15.58 4.42 23.75
N THR A 222 15.90 4.79 22.52
CA THR A 222 14.94 4.81 21.41
C THR A 222 14.49 3.41 21.02
N LYS A 223 13.28 3.31 20.51
CA LYS A 223 12.70 2.04 20.06
C LYS A 223 12.74 1.90 18.54
N THR A 224 13.02 0.71 18.04
CA THR A 224 12.91 0.37 16.61
C THR A 224 11.47 0.54 16.08
N VAL A 225 10.51 0.14 16.91
CA VAL A 225 9.08 0.42 16.71
C VAL A 225 8.54 1.07 17.96
N ASN A 226 7.97 2.25 17.82
CA ASN A 226 7.44 3.01 18.95
C ASN A 226 6.14 2.40 19.48
N ARG A 227 5.89 2.56 20.80
CA ARG A 227 4.59 2.32 21.39
C ARG A 227 3.55 3.16 20.66
N SER A 228 2.43 2.56 20.28
CA SER A 228 1.34 3.29 19.63
C SER A 228 -0.03 2.71 19.95
N THR A 229 -1.04 3.57 19.89
CA THR A 229 -2.45 3.20 20.01
C THR A 229 -3.24 3.87 18.90
N ASN A 230 -4.02 3.08 18.16
CA ASN A 230 -4.82 3.54 17.04
C ASN A 230 -6.30 3.22 17.29
N TYR A 231 -7.17 4.14 16.90
CA TYR A 231 -8.62 3.94 16.86
C TYR A 231 -9.10 4.24 15.45
N THR A 232 -9.90 3.35 14.89
CA THR A 232 -10.55 3.56 13.60
C THR A 232 -12.04 3.25 13.74
N PHE A 233 -12.87 4.16 13.28
CA PHE A 233 -14.30 3.96 13.14
C PHE A 233 -14.69 4.18 11.69
N THR A 234 -15.51 3.28 11.11
CA THR A 234 -16.03 3.44 9.75
C THR A 234 -17.52 3.12 9.71
N GLU A 235 -18.25 3.88 8.91
CA GLU A 235 -19.64 3.65 8.58
C GLU A 235 -19.83 3.67 7.07
N ASN A 236 -20.46 2.64 6.53
CA ASN A 236 -20.82 2.55 5.12
C ASN A 236 -22.32 2.31 5.02
N LEU A 237 -23.00 3.20 4.32
CA LEU A 237 -24.43 3.17 4.08
C LEU A 237 -24.72 2.97 2.58
N SER A 238 -25.69 2.14 2.27
CA SER A 238 -26.21 1.99 0.91
C SER A 238 -27.73 1.92 0.96
N TYR A 239 -28.41 2.77 0.19
CA TYR A 239 -29.85 2.82 0.12
C TYR A 239 -30.35 2.73 -1.32
N LYS A 240 -31.15 1.70 -1.60
CA LYS A 240 -31.80 1.53 -2.90
C LYS A 240 -33.05 2.40 -2.97
N VAL A 241 -32.94 3.58 -3.54
CA VAL A 241 -34.09 4.52 -3.71
C VAL A 241 -35.13 3.89 -4.63
N THR A 242 -34.65 3.32 -5.75
CA THR A 242 -35.44 2.55 -6.71
C THR A 242 -34.62 1.33 -7.16
N ASP A 243 -35.16 0.47 -8.00
CA ASP A 243 -34.40 -0.64 -8.59
C ASP A 243 -33.25 -0.17 -9.50
N ARG A 244 -33.33 1.11 -9.96
CA ARG A 244 -32.32 1.72 -10.82
C ARG A 244 -31.36 2.67 -10.08
N LEU A 245 -31.79 3.27 -8.97
CA LEU A 245 -30.98 4.26 -8.24
C LEU A 245 -30.60 3.74 -6.86
N THR A 246 -29.30 3.64 -6.62
CA THR A 246 -28.69 3.36 -5.31
C THR A 246 -27.87 4.56 -4.88
N LEU A 247 -28.08 5.05 -3.67
CA LEU A 247 -27.27 6.07 -3.02
C LEU A 247 -26.34 5.41 -2.00
N THR A 248 -25.15 5.98 -1.81
CA THR A 248 -24.17 5.54 -0.82
C THR A 248 -23.69 6.73 0.01
N ALA A 249 -23.35 6.48 1.26
CA ALA A 249 -22.66 7.43 2.12
C ALA A 249 -21.63 6.66 2.95
N ASP A 250 -20.41 7.17 2.98
CA ASP A 250 -19.30 6.58 3.72
C ASP A 250 -18.73 7.64 4.66
N ALA A 251 -18.36 7.24 5.88
CA ALA A 251 -17.66 8.08 6.83
C ALA A 251 -16.58 7.27 7.53
N SER A 252 -15.43 7.88 7.80
CA SER A 252 -14.40 7.29 8.63
C SER A 252 -13.76 8.30 9.56
N TYR A 253 -13.38 7.83 10.73
CA TYR A 253 -12.58 8.56 11.70
C TYR A 253 -11.40 7.69 12.11
N TYR A 254 -10.20 8.25 12.06
CA TYR A 254 -8.98 7.63 12.51
C TYR A 254 -8.20 8.55 13.43
N GLN A 255 -7.64 7.96 14.48
CA GLN A 255 -6.72 8.60 15.40
C GLN A 255 -5.60 7.66 15.78
N ARG A 256 -4.37 8.15 15.82
CA ARG A 256 -3.19 7.42 16.29
C ARG A 256 -2.35 8.31 17.19
N SER A 257 -1.91 7.74 18.31
CA SER A 257 -0.85 8.31 19.15
C SER A 257 0.35 7.38 19.11
N ALA A 258 1.51 7.90 18.76
CA ALA A 258 2.78 7.15 18.76
C ALA A 258 3.74 7.84 19.74
N TYR A 259 4.15 7.09 20.75
CA TYR A 259 4.94 7.57 21.88
C TYR A 259 6.41 7.33 21.60
N ARG A 260 7.19 8.41 21.54
CA ARG A 260 8.62 8.37 21.26
C ARG A 260 9.39 8.43 22.58
N LEU A 261 10.32 7.48 22.79
CA LEU A 261 11.21 7.55 23.93
C LEU A 261 12.27 8.62 23.70
N MET A 262 12.51 9.46 24.71
CA MET A 262 13.66 10.35 24.71
C MET A 262 14.91 9.52 25.00
N GLY A 263 15.89 9.62 24.11
CA GLY A 263 17.22 9.13 24.36
C GLY A 263 18.04 10.12 25.21
N PRO A 264 19.18 9.70 25.75
CA PRO A 264 20.05 10.57 26.52
C PRO A 264 20.53 11.80 25.73
N TYR A 265 20.43 11.76 24.44
CA TYR A 265 20.87 12.81 23.50
C TYR A 265 19.71 13.52 22.77
N LYS A 266 18.45 13.33 23.19
CA LYS A 266 17.44 13.78 22.81
C LYS A 266 16.52 14.12 22.02
N TYR A 267 16.41 14.11 21.13
CA TYR A 267 15.67 14.47 19.96
C TYR A 267 14.15 14.42 20.04
N TYR A 268 13.61 13.70 21.03
CA TYR A 268 12.18 13.40 21.08
C TYR A 268 11.52 14.00 22.32
N SER A 269 11.49 15.34 22.37
CA SER A 269 10.71 16.09 23.36
C SER A 269 9.21 16.11 23.04
N TYR A 270 8.77 15.34 22.06
CA TYR A 270 7.40 15.25 21.60
C TYR A 270 7.04 13.83 21.16
N ASP A 271 5.77 13.51 21.33
CA ASP A 271 5.10 12.37 20.75
C ASP A 271 4.42 12.75 19.43
N GLN A 272 4.02 11.77 18.64
CA GLN A 272 3.35 11.98 17.36
C GLN A 272 1.86 11.67 17.49
N PHE A 273 1.02 12.59 17.03
CA PHE A 273 -0.40 12.42 16.99
C PHE A 273 -0.94 12.61 15.57
N TYR A 274 -1.80 11.69 15.15
CA TYR A 274 -2.38 11.66 13.81
C TYR A 274 -3.89 11.60 13.93
N ARG A 275 -4.59 12.30 13.05
CA ARG A 275 -6.04 12.26 12.94
C ARG A 275 -6.49 12.37 11.50
N ASN A 276 -7.39 11.49 11.07
CA ASN A 276 -8.03 11.57 9.77
C ASN A 276 -9.56 11.53 9.91
N ILE A 277 -10.22 12.31 9.05
CA ILE A 277 -11.67 12.29 8.87
C ILE A 277 -11.92 12.23 7.37
N ASP A 278 -12.63 11.20 6.92
CA ASP A 278 -13.10 11.09 5.55
C ASP A 278 -14.61 10.97 5.52
N ALA A 279 -15.22 11.62 4.56
CA ALA A 279 -16.64 11.50 4.26
C ALA A 279 -16.86 11.43 2.74
N ALA A 280 -17.78 10.61 2.31
CA ALA A 280 -18.13 10.52 0.90
C ALA A 280 -19.63 10.26 0.74
N ILE A 281 -20.21 10.81 -0.31
CA ILE A 281 -21.54 10.49 -0.78
C ILE A 281 -21.44 10.08 -2.24
N GLY A 282 -22.27 9.11 -2.65
CA GLY A 282 -22.26 8.62 -4.01
C GLY A 282 -23.64 8.17 -4.49
N GLY A 283 -23.75 8.00 -5.78
CA GLY A 283 -24.94 7.47 -6.41
C GLY A 283 -24.62 6.61 -7.63
N LYS A 284 -25.32 5.50 -7.79
CA LYS A 284 -25.27 4.66 -8.99
C LYS A 284 -26.65 4.60 -9.62
N LEU A 285 -26.76 5.12 -10.85
CA LEU A 285 -27.98 5.08 -11.66
C LEU A 285 -27.81 4.04 -12.78
N LYS A 286 -28.59 2.97 -12.75
CA LYS A 286 -28.68 2.00 -13.84
C LYS A 286 -29.55 2.59 -14.96
N LEU A 287 -28.99 2.74 -16.15
CA LEU A 287 -29.67 3.22 -17.35
C LEU A 287 -30.33 2.04 -18.08
N ARG A 288 -29.57 0.95 -18.24
CA ARG A 288 -29.97 -0.34 -18.80
C ARG A 288 -29.43 -1.46 -17.89
N GLU A 289 -29.57 -2.71 -18.30
CA GLU A 289 -29.14 -3.86 -17.51
C GLU A 289 -27.65 -3.77 -17.08
N LYS A 290 -26.78 -3.40 -18.03
CA LYS A 290 -25.34 -3.29 -17.84
C LYS A 290 -24.82 -1.85 -17.84
N ASP A 291 -25.60 -0.87 -18.38
CA ASP A 291 -25.20 0.52 -18.50
C ASP A 291 -25.53 1.30 -17.24
N TYR A 292 -24.61 2.13 -16.78
CA TYR A 292 -24.82 2.91 -15.56
C TYR A 292 -24.00 4.21 -15.54
N LEU A 293 -24.47 5.13 -14.70
CA LEU A 293 -23.75 6.32 -14.28
C LEU A 293 -23.44 6.20 -12.79
N THR A 294 -22.26 6.68 -12.39
CA THR A 294 -21.91 6.90 -10.98
C THR A 294 -21.48 8.34 -10.77
N LEU A 295 -21.89 8.90 -9.64
CA LEU A 295 -21.37 10.17 -9.12
C LEU A 295 -20.87 9.91 -7.71
N ASP A 296 -19.63 10.30 -7.45
CA ASP A 296 -18.99 10.22 -6.13
C ASP A 296 -18.41 11.57 -5.76
N LEU A 297 -18.74 12.05 -4.56
CA LEU A 297 -18.17 13.24 -3.96
C LEU A 297 -17.53 12.83 -2.64
N SER A 298 -16.26 13.16 -2.43
CA SER A 298 -15.55 12.82 -1.21
C SER A 298 -14.73 13.99 -0.68
N TYR A 299 -14.64 14.05 0.64
CA TYR A 299 -13.82 14.98 1.38
C TYR A 299 -12.99 14.21 2.40
N GLY A 300 -11.70 14.52 2.49
CA GLY A 300 -10.79 13.97 3.47
C GLY A 300 -9.95 15.07 4.12
N LYS A 301 -9.71 14.93 5.43
CA LYS A 301 -8.83 15.83 6.19
C LYS A 301 -7.93 15.01 7.09
N TYR A 302 -6.64 15.03 6.81
CA TYR A 302 -5.59 14.38 7.58
C TYR A 302 -4.73 15.42 8.29
N GLY A 303 -4.48 15.22 9.58
CA GLY A 303 -3.65 16.11 10.39
C GLY A 303 -2.57 15.34 11.13
N PHE A 304 -1.36 15.87 11.10
CA PHE A 304 -0.18 15.40 11.84
C PHE A 304 0.26 16.46 12.84
N TYR A 305 0.47 16.06 14.09
CA TYR A 305 0.75 16.94 15.22
C TYR A 305 1.92 16.42 16.04
N TYR A 306 2.63 17.32 16.68
CA TYR A 306 3.53 17.01 17.79
C TYR A 306 2.83 17.28 19.12
N ASP A 307 2.85 16.31 20.02
CA ASP A 307 2.41 16.42 21.41
C ASP A 307 3.66 16.58 22.29
N TYR A 308 3.96 17.79 22.72
CA TYR A 308 5.15 18.04 23.50
C TYR A 308 5.04 17.43 24.89
N ASN A 309 6.04 16.65 25.30
CA ASN A 309 6.13 15.98 26.60
C ASN A 309 7.27 16.51 27.48
N ALA A 310 8.12 17.40 26.94
CA ALA A 310 9.17 18.13 27.65
C ALA A 310 9.27 19.56 27.11
N MET A 311 9.77 20.47 27.96
CA MET A 311 10.10 21.82 27.51
C MET A 311 11.26 21.73 26.49
N THR A 312 11.08 22.37 25.35
CA THR A 312 12.10 22.36 24.27
C THR A 312 12.10 23.67 23.51
N THR A 313 13.29 24.12 23.12
CA THR A 313 13.45 25.20 22.14
C THR A 313 13.40 24.59 20.76
N THR A 314 12.48 25.04 19.93
CA THR A 314 12.33 24.56 18.54
C THR A 314 13.36 25.22 17.62
N ASN A 315 13.47 24.69 16.40
CA ASN A 315 14.24 25.36 15.34
C ASN A 315 13.41 26.43 14.61
N TYR A 316 12.18 26.69 15.06
CA TYR A 316 11.31 27.69 14.47
C TYR A 316 11.42 29.01 15.23
N PHE A 317 11.38 30.12 14.48
CA PHE A 317 11.42 31.46 15.02
C PHE A 317 10.01 32.04 15.07
N ASP A 318 9.76 32.84 16.07
CA ASP A 318 8.56 33.65 16.17
C ASP A 318 8.77 34.92 15.29
N GLU A 319 7.83 35.16 14.36
CA GLU A 319 7.95 36.23 13.37
C GLU A 319 7.94 37.65 13.98
N GLU A 320 7.25 37.81 15.13
CA GLU A 320 7.16 39.12 15.77
C GLU A 320 8.38 39.43 16.63
N THR A 321 8.91 38.43 17.32
CA THR A 321 9.97 38.61 18.31
C THR A 321 11.38 38.27 17.79
N GLY A 322 11.47 37.49 16.71
CA GLY A 322 12.73 36.97 16.18
C GLY A 322 13.42 35.94 17.08
N TYR A 323 12.77 35.49 18.17
CA TYR A 323 13.30 34.46 19.05
C TYR A 323 12.81 33.09 18.69
N ARG A 324 13.64 32.04 18.97
CA ARG A 324 13.19 30.64 18.83
C ARG A 324 12.02 30.35 19.73
N ILE A 325 11.01 29.67 19.15
CA ILE A 325 9.80 29.32 19.88
C ILE A 325 10.11 28.24 20.93
N ILE A 326 9.70 28.48 22.17
CA ILE A 326 9.79 27.51 23.26
C ILE A 326 8.43 26.80 23.38
N ARG A 327 8.46 25.48 23.43
CA ARG A 327 7.29 24.61 23.63
C ARG A 327 7.32 23.99 25.02
N TYR A 328 6.12 23.79 25.58
CA TYR A 328 5.94 23.27 26.92
C TYR A 328 5.21 21.91 26.91
N PRO A 329 5.43 21.06 27.95
CA PRO A 329 4.67 19.81 28.08
C PRO A 329 3.16 20.03 28.05
N GLY A 330 2.45 19.21 27.27
CA GLY A 330 1.00 19.28 27.08
C GLY A 330 0.56 20.10 25.88
N GLU A 331 1.43 20.82 25.20
CA GLU A 331 1.10 21.50 23.95
C GLU A 331 0.95 20.50 22.80
N ARG A 332 -0.15 20.62 22.03
CA ARG A 332 -0.34 19.95 20.75
C ARG A 332 -0.17 20.94 19.61
N VAL A 333 0.81 20.74 18.77
CA VAL A 333 1.17 21.67 17.69
C VAL A 333 1.00 21.00 16.33
N LEU A 334 0.20 21.64 15.46
CA LEU A 334 0.00 21.19 14.09
C LEU A 334 1.32 21.29 13.31
N GLN A 335 1.73 20.18 12.71
CA GLN A 335 2.86 20.12 11.80
C GLN A 335 2.40 20.17 10.34
N THR A 336 1.36 19.41 10.02
CA THR A 336 0.83 19.36 8.65
C THR A 336 -0.66 19.01 8.70
N ALA A 337 -1.47 19.72 7.95
CA ALA A 337 -2.85 19.35 7.65
C ALA A 337 -3.08 19.31 6.14
N GLN A 338 -3.54 18.19 5.66
CA GLN A 338 -3.87 17.94 4.26
C GLN A 338 -5.38 17.81 4.13
N GLN A 339 -5.96 18.48 3.15
CA GLN A 339 -7.38 18.32 2.84
C GLN A 339 -7.51 18.04 1.34
N ARG A 340 -8.45 17.16 1.02
CA ARG A 340 -8.78 16.82 -0.38
C ARG A 340 -10.28 16.83 -0.58
N LEU A 341 -10.72 17.51 -1.62
CA LEU A 341 -12.06 17.43 -2.15
C LEU A 341 -12.00 16.77 -3.53
N LEU A 342 -12.80 15.74 -3.77
CA LEU A 342 -12.82 15.00 -5.02
C LEU A 342 -14.26 14.81 -5.48
N GLY A 343 -14.55 15.20 -6.72
CA GLY A 343 -15.78 14.89 -7.44
C GLY A 343 -15.47 14.01 -8.65
N HIS A 344 -16.17 12.90 -8.81
CA HIS A 344 -15.97 11.96 -9.90
C HIS A 344 -17.32 11.52 -10.49
N LEU A 345 -17.55 11.85 -11.76
CA LEU A 345 -18.68 11.38 -12.56
C LEU A 345 -18.17 10.37 -13.59
N LYS A 346 -18.77 9.18 -13.63
CA LYS A 346 -18.39 8.10 -14.54
C LYS A 346 -19.62 7.49 -15.19
N GLY A 347 -19.54 7.24 -16.50
CA GLY A 347 -20.52 6.47 -17.28
C GLY A 347 -19.87 5.21 -17.87
N VAL A 348 -20.61 4.11 -17.85
CA VAL A 348 -20.23 2.86 -18.52
C VAL A 348 -21.37 2.46 -19.46
N PHE A 349 -21.04 2.21 -20.73
CA PHE A 349 -22.00 1.97 -21.82
C PHE A 349 -21.57 0.77 -22.65
N HIS A 350 -22.45 -0.18 -22.86
CA HIS A 350 -22.23 -1.33 -23.71
C HIS A 350 -22.80 -1.05 -25.12
N LEU A 351 -21.95 -1.08 -26.13
CA LEU A 351 -22.32 -0.93 -27.53
C LEU A 351 -22.25 -2.31 -28.21
N GLY A 352 -23.39 -2.98 -28.23
CA GLY A 352 -23.48 -4.39 -28.62
C GLY A 352 -22.73 -5.31 -27.66
N GLU A 353 -22.13 -6.39 -28.15
CA GLU A 353 -21.32 -7.32 -27.38
C GLU A 353 -19.81 -7.03 -27.50
N ALA A 354 -19.44 -6.18 -28.45
CA ALA A 354 -18.04 -5.96 -28.80
C ALA A 354 -17.36 -4.84 -27.99
N HIS A 355 -18.09 -3.80 -27.58
CA HIS A 355 -17.48 -2.61 -26.97
C HIS A 355 -18.07 -2.29 -25.61
N VAL A 356 -17.20 -1.97 -24.65
CA VAL A 356 -17.56 -1.40 -23.34
C VAL A 356 -16.86 -0.05 -23.19
N LEU A 357 -17.64 1.03 -23.33
CA LEU A 357 -17.14 2.38 -23.22
C LEU A 357 -17.22 2.87 -21.77
N SER A 358 -16.12 3.38 -21.25
CA SER A 358 -16.02 4.11 -19.98
C SER A 358 -15.65 5.55 -20.23
N VAL A 359 -16.45 6.48 -19.72
CA VAL A 359 -16.21 7.93 -19.82
C VAL A 359 -16.27 8.53 -18.44
N GLY A 360 -15.34 9.41 -18.09
CA GLY A 360 -15.37 10.05 -16.78
C GLY A 360 -14.87 11.48 -16.79
N LEU A 361 -15.40 12.23 -15.82
CA LEU A 361 -14.99 13.58 -15.46
C LEU A 361 -14.62 13.58 -13.98
N GLU A 362 -13.44 14.08 -13.65
CA GLU A 362 -12.93 14.15 -12.28
C GLU A 362 -12.41 15.56 -12.00
N HIS A 363 -12.79 16.10 -10.84
CA HIS A 363 -12.22 17.33 -10.30
C HIS A 363 -11.71 17.08 -8.89
N GLN A 364 -10.44 17.38 -8.65
CA GLN A 364 -9.76 17.25 -7.37
C GLN A 364 -9.19 18.59 -6.95
N ALA A 365 -9.40 18.95 -5.68
CA ALA A 365 -8.77 20.10 -5.05
C ALA A 365 -8.03 19.65 -3.79
N ASP A 366 -6.74 19.94 -3.73
CA ASP A 366 -5.85 19.62 -2.61
C ASP A 366 -5.43 20.91 -1.91
N TYR A 367 -5.46 20.87 -0.57
CA TYR A 367 -5.04 21.95 0.31
C TYR A 367 -4.03 21.43 1.31
N LEU A 368 -2.99 22.21 1.53
CA LEU A 368 -1.94 21.94 2.50
C LEU A 368 -1.79 23.13 3.45
N ARG A 369 -1.75 22.84 4.75
CA ARG A 369 -1.33 23.77 5.79
C ARG A 369 -0.17 23.16 6.54
N ALA A 370 0.97 23.82 6.54
CA ALA A 370 2.19 23.39 7.24
C ALA A 370 2.90 24.62 7.87
N PRO A 371 2.41 25.10 9.03
CA PRO A 371 2.80 26.41 9.60
C PRO A 371 4.29 26.63 9.81
N HIS A 372 5.07 25.54 9.92
CA HIS A 372 6.50 25.60 10.19
C HIS A 372 7.35 25.08 9.03
N ARG A 373 6.76 24.96 7.85
CA ARG A 373 7.43 24.40 6.66
C ARG A 373 7.20 25.18 5.38
N MET A 374 6.39 26.20 5.41
CA MET A 374 6.05 26.98 4.23
C MET A 374 6.02 28.46 4.59
N GLU A 375 6.52 29.30 3.71
CA GLU A 375 6.41 30.75 3.82
C GLU A 375 4.94 31.20 3.82
N VAL A 376 4.10 30.53 3.04
CA VAL A 376 2.65 30.80 2.97
C VAL A 376 1.89 29.88 3.92
N GLU A 377 0.95 30.43 4.70
CA GLU A 377 0.17 29.64 5.66
C GLU A 377 -0.61 28.49 4.99
N HIS A 378 -1.05 28.68 3.76
CA HIS A 378 -1.88 27.73 3.00
C HIS A 378 -1.46 27.65 1.54
N ALA A 379 -1.26 26.45 1.06
CA ALA A 379 -1.09 26.15 -0.36
C ALA A 379 -2.26 25.35 -0.91
N SER A 380 -2.60 25.57 -2.17
CA SER A 380 -3.67 24.81 -2.84
C SER A 380 -3.42 24.59 -4.33
N VAL A 381 -3.87 23.43 -4.78
CA VAL A 381 -3.84 23.06 -6.19
C VAL A 381 -5.13 22.37 -6.58
N TYR A 382 -5.55 22.53 -7.83
CA TYR A 382 -6.65 21.75 -8.40
C TYR A 382 -6.23 21.05 -9.69
N THR A 383 -6.87 19.91 -9.91
CA THR A 383 -6.74 19.10 -11.12
C THR A 383 -8.12 18.77 -11.65
N THR A 384 -8.36 19.06 -12.93
CA THR A 384 -9.58 18.63 -13.63
C THR A 384 -9.17 17.67 -14.74
N SER A 385 -9.87 16.58 -14.90
CA SER A 385 -9.52 15.62 -15.93
C SER A 385 -10.74 14.93 -16.51
N GLN A 386 -10.62 14.58 -17.79
CA GLN A 386 -11.59 13.80 -18.53
C GLN A 386 -10.88 12.55 -19.04
N TYR A 387 -11.56 11.41 -19.01
CA TYR A 387 -11.02 10.20 -19.58
C TYR A 387 -12.06 9.46 -20.41
N PHE A 388 -11.54 8.76 -21.40
CA PHE A 388 -12.29 7.87 -22.29
C PHE A 388 -11.52 6.56 -22.39
N GLN A 389 -12.22 5.43 -22.28
CA GLN A 389 -11.66 4.11 -22.49
C GLN A 389 -12.66 3.25 -23.24
N ASP A 390 -12.18 2.50 -24.23
CA ASP A 390 -12.91 1.45 -24.93
C ASP A 390 -12.27 0.09 -24.66
N GLU A 391 -13.07 -0.85 -24.22
CA GLU A 391 -12.73 -2.26 -24.13
C GLU A 391 -13.38 -2.98 -25.29
N TRP A 392 -12.58 -3.32 -26.29
CA TRP A 392 -13.04 -3.90 -27.55
C TRP A 392 -12.75 -5.39 -27.61
N ASN A 393 -13.80 -6.21 -27.60
CA ASN A 393 -13.75 -7.63 -27.91
C ASN A 393 -13.68 -7.82 -29.42
N VAL A 394 -12.45 -7.76 -29.98
CA VAL A 394 -12.20 -7.88 -31.43
C VAL A 394 -12.65 -9.25 -31.93
N THR A 395 -12.38 -10.28 -31.13
CA THR A 395 -12.84 -11.66 -31.31
C THR A 395 -13.10 -12.28 -29.94
N GLU A 396 -13.65 -13.49 -29.86
CA GLU A 396 -13.78 -14.24 -28.60
C GLU A 396 -12.44 -14.48 -27.90
N ARG A 397 -11.31 -14.42 -28.65
CA ARG A 397 -9.96 -14.67 -28.17
C ARG A 397 -9.13 -13.42 -27.96
N LEU A 398 -9.47 -12.30 -28.62
CA LEU A 398 -8.70 -11.05 -28.57
C LEU A 398 -9.54 -9.93 -28.00
N ASN A 399 -9.13 -9.42 -26.85
CA ASN A 399 -9.61 -8.18 -26.28
C ASN A 399 -8.51 -7.10 -26.38
N LEU A 400 -8.88 -5.92 -26.85
CA LEU A 400 -8.04 -4.72 -26.84
C LEU A 400 -8.70 -3.67 -25.95
N THR A 401 -7.92 -3.04 -25.10
CA THR A 401 -8.38 -1.92 -24.28
C THR A 401 -7.53 -0.70 -24.61
N ALA A 402 -8.14 0.34 -25.15
CA ALA A 402 -7.52 1.61 -25.42
C ALA A 402 -8.13 2.70 -24.54
N GLY A 403 -7.30 3.51 -23.91
CA GLY A 403 -7.76 4.58 -23.03
C GLY A 403 -6.89 5.82 -23.16
N VAL A 404 -7.48 6.96 -22.89
CA VAL A 404 -6.80 8.25 -22.83
C VAL A 404 -7.43 9.11 -21.74
N ARG A 405 -6.60 9.82 -20.98
CA ARG A 405 -7.03 10.84 -20.03
C ARG A 405 -6.37 12.15 -20.35
N TRP A 406 -7.16 13.20 -20.44
CA TRP A 406 -6.72 14.56 -20.55
C TRP A 406 -6.83 15.22 -19.19
N VAL A 407 -5.70 15.75 -18.71
CA VAL A 407 -5.55 16.35 -17.40
C VAL A 407 -5.21 17.82 -17.56
N PHE A 408 -5.92 18.67 -16.84
CA PHE A 408 -5.59 20.07 -16.64
C PHE A 408 -5.25 20.31 -15.18
N HIS A 409 -4.06 20.82 -14.91
CA HIS A 409 -3.54 21.06 -13.55
C HIS A 409 -3.17 22.52 -13.38
N LYS A 410 -3.47 23.09 -12.21
CA LYS A 410 -3.26 24.53 -11.91
C LYS A 410 -1.82 24.99 -12.17
N THR A 411 -0.82 24.17 -11.88
CA THR A 411 0.61 24.58 -11.90
C THR A 411 1.26 24.33 -13.26
N PHE A 412 1.12 23.13 -13.84
CA PHE A 412 1.84 22.75 -15.06
C PHE A 412 0.99 22.67 -16.34
N GLY A 413 -0.30 23.05 -16.25
CA GLY A 413 -1.21 23.06 -17.41
C GLY A 413 -1.65 21.65 -17.82
N GLU A 414 -1.53 21.31 -19.09
CA GLU A 414 -2.16 20.14 -19.69
C GLU A 414 -1.25 18.92 -19.81
N ARG A 415 -1.84 17.72 -19.67
CA ARG A 415 -1.19 16.42 -19.94
C ARG A 415 -2.18 15.43 -20.53
N LEU A 416 -1.68 14.64 -21.49
CA LEU A 416 -2.42 13.54 -22.10
C LEU A 416 -1.76 12.22 -21.70
N THR A 417 -2.53 11.25 -21.18
CA THR A 417 -2.02 9.97 -20.72
C THR A 417 -2.69 8.80 -21.45
N PRO A 418 -2.11 8.34 -22.56
CA PRO A 418 -2.62 7.20 -23.31
C PRO A 418 -2.28 5.87 -22.62
N LYS A 419 -3.12 4.86 -22.90
CA LYS A 419 -2.93 3.45 -22.51
C LYS A 419 -3.44 2.55 -23.62
N LEU A 420 -2.74 1.45 -23.86
CA LEU A 420 -3.17 0.36 -24.74
C LEU A 420 -2.85 -0.96 -24.06
N SER A 421 -3.82 -1.86 -23.98
CA SER A 421 -3.62 -3.21 -23.41
C SER A 421 -4.29 -4.23 -24.33
N ALA A 422 -3.71 -5.42 -24.39
CA ALA A 422 -4.21 -6.55 -25.16
C ALA A 422 -4.21 -7.82 -24.31
N LEU A 423 -5.29 -8.57 -24.40
CA LEU A 423 -5.41 -9.94 -23.90
C LEU A 423 -5.71 -10.86 -25.07
N TYR A 424 -4.86 -11.88 -25.27
CA TYR A 424 -5.06 -12.91 -26.26
C TYR A 424 -5.15 -14.29 -25.62
N LYS A 425 -6.27 -14.98 -25.82
CA LYS A 425 -6.54 -16.33 -25.31
C LYS A 425 -6.02 -17.38 -26.30
N LEU A 426 -4.93 -18.05 -25.94
CA LEU A 426 -4.36 -19.18 -26.70
C LEU A 426 -5.05 -20.52 -26.34
N GLY A 427 -6.38 -20.60 -26.53
CA GLY A 427 -7.19 -21.72 -26.06
C GLY A 427 -7.73 -21.49 -24.66
N GLU A 428 -8.04 -22.56 -23.91
CA GLU A 428 -8.69 -22.48 -22.60
C GLU A 428 -7.70 -22.26 -21.44
N ALA A 429 -6.47 -22.74 -21.62
CA ALA A 429 -5.47 -22.81 -20.55
C ALA A 429 -4.47 -21.64 -20.57
N TRP A 430 -4.26 -20.96 -21.69
CA TRP A 430 -3.21 -19.97 -21.86
C TRP A 430 -3.73 -18.59 -22.20
N ASN A 431 -3.24 -17.58 -21.50
CA ASN A 431 -3.49 -16.18 -21.78
C ASN A 431 -2.17 -15.43 -22.01
N LEU A 432 -2.13 -14.61 -23.05
CA LEU A 432 -1.06 -13.64 -23.28
C LEU A 432 -1.60 -12.23 -23.01
N ARG A 433 -0.81 -11.43 -22.29
CA ARG A 433 -1.11 -10.02 -22.04
C ARG A 433 0.06 -9.16 -22.47
N ALA A 434 -0.26 -8.00 -23.02
CA ALA A 434 0.72 -6.96 -23.30
C ALA A 434 0.08 -5.59 -23.00
N SER A 435 0.87 -4.67 -22.46
CA SER A 435 0.36 -3.32 -22.22
C SER A 435 1.45 -2.26 -22.44
N TYR A 436 1.01 -1.11 -22.90
CA TYR A 436 1.73 0.16 -22.87
C TYR A 436 0.90 1.18 -22.11
N SER A 437 1.52 1.97 -21.25
CA SER A 437 0.87 3.08 -20.58
C SER A 437 1.84 4.22 -20.29
N TYR A 438 1.34 5.44 -20.46
CA TYR A 438 2.01 6.65 -20.06
C TYR A 438 1.52 7.06 -18.68
N GLY A 439 2.45 7.31 -17.77
CA GLY A 439 2.18 7.75 -16.41
C GLY A 439 2.76 9.13 -16.13
N PHE A 440 2.22 9.82 -15.14
CA PHE A 440 2.80 11.04 -14.63
C PHE A 440 2.58 11.18 -13.11
N LYS A 441 3.45 11.96 -12.46
CA LYS A 441 3.29 12.44 -11.07
C LYS A 441 3.36 13.96 -11.07
N ALA A 442 2.32 14.60 -10.56
CA ALA A 442 2.33 16.04 -10.32
C ALA A 442 3.30 16.38 -9.17
N PRO A 443 3.96 17.55 -9.19
CA PRO A 443 4.65 18.04 -8.02
C PRO A 443 3.68 18.17 -6.83
N THR A 444 4.11 17.73 -5.67
CA THR A 444 3.34 17.87 -4.43
C THR A 444 3.36 19.33 -3.94
N LEU A 445 2.38 19.70 -3.10
CA LEU A 445 2.36 21.04 -2.50
C LEU A 445 3.60 21.32 -1.65
N LYS A 446 4.22 20.28 -1.05
CA LYS A 446 5.50 20.40 -0.33
C LYS A 446 6.64 20.70 -1.30
N GLU A 447 6.77 19.93 -2.38
CA GLU A 447 7.81 20.16 -3.40
C GLU A 447 7.70 21.55 -4.04
N LEU A 448 6.50 22.13 -4.11
CA LEU A 448 6.28 23.47 -4.67
C LEU A 448 6.55 24.61 -3.67
N TYR A 449 6.20 24.42 -2.37
CA TYR A 449 6.07 25.54 -1.42
C TYR A 449 6.80 25.34 -0.10
N ASP A 450 7.58 24.25 0.11
CA ASP A 450 8.40 24.11 1.31
C ASP A 450 9.38 25.29 1.41
N ASP A 451 9.51 25.84 2.60
CA ASP A 451 10.48 26.87 2.98
C ASP A 451 10.71 26.75 4.48
N TYR A 452 11.74 25.99 4.87
CA TYR A 452 12.01 25.76 6.28
C TYR A 452 13.46 25.34 6.52
N VAL A 453 13.96 25.71 7.70
CA VAL A 453 15.27 25.31 8.18
C VAL A 453 15.13 24.14 9.15
N ALA A 454 15.88 23.10 8.92
CA ALA A 454 15.86 21.92 9.80
C ALA A 454 17.22 21.24 9.88
N GLN A 455 17.46 20.65 11.05
CA GLN A 455 18.54 19.72 11.30
C GLN A 455 17.94 18.31 11.27
N ILE A 456 18.18 17.54 10.22
CA ILE A 456 17.62 16.20 10.05
C ILE A 456 18.64 15.15 10.48
N GLY A 457 18.25 14.24 11.38
CA GLY A 457 19.09 13.14 11.84
C GLY A 457 20.37 13.58 12.55
N GLY A 458 20.35 14.74 13.23
CA GLY A 458 21.53 15.26 13.89
C GLY A 458 22.61 15.83 12.96
N GLY A 459 22.39 15.84 11.64
CA GLY A 459 23.27 16.43 10.64
C GLY A 459 23.32 17.96 10.72
N PRO A 460 23.96 18.61 9.75
CA PRO A 460 24.07 20.08 9.72
C PRO A 460 22.71 20.75 9.55
N LEU A 461 22.60 21.98 9.96
CA LEU A 461 21.45 22.85 9.72
C LEU A 461 21.34 23.14 8.23
N LYS A 462 20.19 22.81 7.63
CA LYS A 462 19.95 23.00 6.19
C LYS A 462 18.65 23.76 5.95
N HIS A 463 18.65 24.61 4.93
CA HIS A 463 17.47 25.28 4.42
C HIS A 463 16.84 24.46 3.29
N TYR A 464 15.58 24.13 3.39
CA TYR A 464 14.82 23.33 2.40
C TYR A 464 13.84 24.21 1.67
N LEU A 465 14.03 24.35 0.36
CA LEU A 465 13.23 25.23 -0.51
C LEU A 465 12.41 24.41 -1.51
N GLY A 466 11.14 24.76 -1.63
CA GLY A 466 10.27 24.36 -2.72
C GLY A 466 10.67 25.00 -4.05
N ASN A 467 9.97 24.63 -5.12
CA ASN A 467 10.17 25.19 -6.44
C ASN A 467 8.87 25.18 -7.24
N THR A 468 8.34 26.35 -7.51
CA THR A 468 7.09 26.53 -8.26
C THR A 468 7.24 26.25 -9.77
N ASP A 469 8.47 26.19 -10.30
CA ASP A 469 8.78 25.92 -11.71
C ASP A 469 8.88 24.42 -12.03
N LEU A 470 8.61 23.54 -11.06
CA LEU A 470 8.68 22.10 -11.24
C LEU A 470 7.71 21.61 -12.32
N LYS A 471 8.25 20.76 -13.19
CA LYS A 471 7.48 20.02 -14.19
C LYS A 471 7.00 18.69 -13.59
N PRO A 472 5.87 18.14 -14.09
CA PRO A 472 5.46 16.81 -13.68
C PRO A 472 6.48 15.77 -14.13
N GLN A 473 6.75 14.81 -13.27
CA GLN A 473 7.54 13.62 -13.60
C GLN A 473 6.73 12.74 -14.56
N THR A 474 7.39 12.09 -15.50
CA THR A 474 6.73 11.28 -16.52
C THR A 474 7.32 9.88 -16.61
N SER A 475 6.51 8.90 -17.02
CA SER A 475 6.95 7.55 -17.25
C SER A 475 6.32 6.94 -18.51
N ASN A 476 7.11 6.09 -19.19
CA ASN A 476 6.61 5.19 -20.22
C ASN A 476 6.81 3.76 -19.73
N TYR A 477 5.72 3.04 -19.58
CA TYR A 477 5.71 1.68 -19.06
C TYR A 477 5.24 0.70 -20.13
N VAL A 478 6.01 -0.37 -20.32
CA VAL A 478 5.63 -1.50 -21.16
C VAL A 478 5.70 -2.78 -20.35
N SER A 479 4.77 -3.68 -20.55
CA SER A 479 4.80 -5.02 -19.97
C SER A 479 4.24 -6.07 -20.91
N ALA A 480 4.74 -7.29 -20.74
CA ALA A 480 4.21 -8.48 -21.38
C ALA A 480 4.23 -9.65 -20.40
N GLY A 481 3.28 -10.54 -20.54
CA GLY A 481 3.18 -11.71 -19.66
C GLY A 481 2.33 -12.80 -20.25
N PHE A 482 2.51 -13.99 -19.72
CA PHE A 482 1.64 -15.12 -20.00
C PHE A 482 1.17 -15.78 -18.71
N GLU A 483 0.01 -16.38 -18.79
CA GLU A 483 -0.61 -17.11 -17.71
C GLU A 483 -1.04 -18.47 -18.24
N TYR A 484 -0.68 -19.50 -17.51
CA TYR A 484 -1.13 -20.88 -17.72
C TYR A 484 -2.03 -21.30 -16.57
N GLN A 485 -3.14 -21.90 -16.90
CA GLN A 485 -4.05 -22.44 -15.93
C GLN A 485 -4.75 -23.67 -16.49
N ASP A 486 -4.44 -24.81 -15.89
CA ASP A 486 -5.11 -26.06 -16.17
C ASP A 486 -4.99 -26.99 -14.96
N GLY A 487 -6.12 -27.67 -14.64
CA GLY A 487 -6.20 -28.57 -13.51
C GLY A 487 -5.73 -27.93 -12.20
N PRO A 488 -4.75 -28.52 -11.47
CA PRO A 488 -4.29 -28.03 -10.19
C PRO A 488 -3.26 -26.87 -10.31
N TRP A 489 -2.89 -26.46 -11.52
CA TRP A 489 -1.82 -25.51 -11.75
C TRP A 489 -2.31 -24.13 -12.18
N ARG A 490 -1.72 -23.12 -11.60
CA ARG A 490 -1.75 -21.76 -12.10
C ARG A 490 -0.34 -21.18 -12.07
N ILE A 491 0.13 -20.73 -13.23
CA ILE A 491 1.46 -20.15 -13.38
C ILE A 491 1.32 -18.84 -14.15
N SER A 492 1.90 -17.77 -13.63
CA SER A 492 1.96 -16.47 -14.30
C SER A 492 3.40 -16.01 -14.36
N VAL A 493 3.84 -15.58 -15.53
CA VAL A 493 5.14 -14.95 -15.73
C VAL A 493 4.93 -13.63 -16.44
N SER A 494 5.59 -12.60 -15.97
CA SER A 494 5.55 -11.28 -16.63
C SER A 494 6.89 -10.58 -16.56
N GLY A 495 7.13 -9.71 -17.54
CA GLY A 495 8.26 -8.79 -17.56
C GLY A 495 7.79 -7.37 -17.85
N TYR A 496 8.54 -6.40 -17.35
CA TYR A 496 8.21 -4.99 -17.56
C TYR A 496 9.47 -4.15 -17.74
N TYR A 497 9.27 -2.98 -18.38
CA TYR A 497 10.27 -1.91 -18.45
C TYR A 497 9.57 -0.56 -18.29
N ASN A 498 10.11 0.31 -17.41
CA ASN A 498 9.60 1.64 -17.11
C ASN A 498 10.72 2.68 -17.24
N TRP A 499 10.52 3.69 -18.10
CA TRP A 499 11.41 4.85 -18.24
C TRP A 499 10.79 6.05 -17.54
N LEU A 500 11.51 6.65 -16.61
CA LEU A 500 11.09 7.86 -15.92
C LEU A 500 11.98 9.04 -16.33
N ARG A 501 11.35 10.20 -16.46
CA ARG A 501 12.02 11.47 -16.78
C ARG A 501 11.50 12.56 -15.86
N ASP A 502 12.31 13.62 -15.72
CA ASP A 502 11.97 14.80 -14.93
C ASP A 502 11.66 14.45 -13.47
N MET A 503 12.34 13.44 -12.89
CA MET A 503 12.14 13.08 -11.50
C MET A 503 12.52 14.25 -10.61
N ILE A 504 11.67 14.54 -9.64
CA ILE A 504 11.89 15.60 -8.66
C ILE A 504 12.78 15.05 -7.55
N ALA A 505 13.87 15.76 -7.29
CA ALA A 505 14.81 15.45 -6.21
C ALA A 505 15.27 16.74 -5.53
N LEU A 506 15.70 16.61 -4.28
CA LEU A 506 16.41 17.69 -3.60
C LEU A 506 17.84 17.75 -4.11
N THR A 507 18.27 18.93 -4.51
CA THR A 507 19.66 19.23 -4.89
C THR A 507 20.20 20.36 -4.06
N GLU A 508 21.50 20.36 -3.80
CA GLU A 508 22.18 21.47 -3.16
C GLU A 508 22.33 22.64 -4.15
N VAL A 509 21.99 23.82 -3.69
CA VAL A 509 22.14 25.06 -4.45
C VAL A 509 23.03 26.02 -3.69
N THR A 510 23.45 27.11 -4.35
CA THR A 510 24.30 28.13 -3.68
C THR A 510 23.55 28.67 -2.45
N THR A 511 24.16 28.49 -1.28
CA THR A 511 23.63 29.03 -0.03
C THR A 511 23.69 30.56 -0.05
N SER A 512 22.57 31.21 0.31
CA SER A 512 22.46 32.68 0.34
C SER A 512 23.45 33.31 1.38
N ALA A 513 23.68 34.61 1.27
CA ALA A 513 24.49 35.30 2.26
C ALA A 513 23.78 35.36 3.62
N GLU A 514 22.43 35.43 3.63
CA GLU A 514 21.60 35.43 4.82
C GLU A 514 21.66 34.06 5.52
N ASP A 515 21.45 32.99 4.79
CA ASP A 515 21.58 31.61 5.31
C ASP A 515 22.96 31.37 5.97
N ARG A 516 24.03 31.91 5.36
CA ARG A 516 25.37 31.76 5.94
C ARG A 516 25.56 32.53 7.24
N LEU A 517 24.88 33.66 7.39
CA LEU A 517 24.90 34.44 8.64
C LEU A 517 24.16 33.69 9.75
N ASP A 518 23.14 32.91 9.38
CA ASP A 518 22.35 32.07 10.29
C ASP A 518 22.96 30.67 10.51
N GLU A 519 24.24 30.48 10.16
CA GLU A 519 24.98 29.23 10.33
C GLU A 519 24.34 28.03 9.56
N ILE A 520 23.61 28.29 8.48
CA ILE A 520 23.08 27.28 7.61
C ILE A 520 24.17 26.77 6.68
N GLU A 521 24.50 25.48 6.79
CA GLU A 521 25.63 24.90 6.05
C GLU A 521 25.29 24.65 4.57
N ALA A 522 24.05 24.34 4.24
CA ALA A 522 23.63 24.06 2.86
C ALA A 522 22.17 24.44 2.63
N THR A 523 21.90 24.95 1.43
CA THR A 523 20.55 25.19 0.93
C THR A 523 20.15 24.10 -0.06
N MET A 524 19.06 23.40 0.21
CA MET A 524 18.53 22.29 -0.59
C MET A 524 17.27 22.75 -1.32
N ARG A 525 17.21 22.60 -2.64
CA ARG A 525 16.02 22.98 -3.44
C ARG A 525 15.51 21.82 -4.27
N TYR A 526 14.19 21.70 -4.41
CA TYR A 526 13.59 20.74 -5.32
C TYR A 526 13.81 21.10 -6.78
N ALA A 527 14.25 20.15 -7.60
CA ALA A 527 14.51 20.32 -9.03
C ALA A 527 14.16 19.05 -9.83
N ASN A 528 13.86 19.22 -11.12
CA ASN A 528 13.66 18.10 -12.06
C ASN A 528 15.03 17.69 -12.64
N LEU A 529 15.76 16.85 -11.95
CA LEU A 529 17.13 16.49 -12.30
C LEU A 529 17.30 15.03 -12.74
N ALA A 530 16.48 14.14 -12.19
CA ALA A 530 16.75 12.71 -12.28
C ALA A 530 16.04 12.05 -13.46
N LYS A 531 16.75 11.12 -14.08
CA LYS A 531 16.19 10.11 -14.99
C LYS A 531 16.29 8.76 -14.29
N ALA A 532 15.26 7.96 -14.42
CA ALA A 532 15.30 6.63 -13.84
C ALA A 532 14.82 5.57 -14.84
N ARG A 533 15.24 4.36 -14.58
CA ARG A 533 14.75 3.17 -15.26
C ARG A 533 14.49 2.08 -14.23
N SER A 534 13.36 1.42 -14.38
CA SER A 534 13.04 0.22 -13.64
C SER A 534 12.63 -0.87 -14.59
N PHE A 535 13.21 -2.04 -14.47
CA PHE A 535 12.81 -3.22 -15.23
C PHE A 535 12.86 -4.44 -14.33
N GLY A 536 12.04 -5.42 -14.67
CA GLY A 536 11.97 -6.62 -13.85
C GLY A 536 11.17 -7.74 -14.51
N ALA A 537 11.17 -8.85 -13.79
CA ALA A 537 10.37 -10.02 -14.12
C ALA A 537 9.75 -10.60 -12.87
N GLU A 538 8.55 -11.12 -13.00
CA GLU A 538 7.79 -11.72 -11.93
C GLU A 538 7.32 -13.12 -12.31
N LEU A 539 7.34 -14.00 -11.33
CA LEU A 539 6.81 -15.36 -11.41
C LEU A 539 5.85 -15.57 -10.26
N SER A 540 4.65 -16.05 -10.54
CA SER A 540 3.69 -16.52 -9.55
C SER A 540 3.28 -17.95 -9.90
N ILE A 541 3.31 -18.82 -8.89
CA ILE A 541 2.92 -20.23 -9.01
C ILE A 541 1.91 -20.55 -7.92
N ALA A 542 0.81 -21.19 -8.28
CA ALA A 542 -0.07 -21.86 -7.35
C ALA A 542 -0.32 -23.30 -7.84
N TYR A 543 -0.24 -24.23 -6.90
CA TYR A 543 -0.41 -25.66 -7.16
C TYR A 543 -1.24 -26.28 -6.05
N GLN A 544 -2.37 -26.85 -6.41
CA GLN A 544 -3.29 -27.51 -5.49
C GLN A 544 -3.52 -28.96 -5.91
N PRO A 545 -2.61 -29.89 -5.52
CA PRO A 545 -2.73 -31.30 -5.89
C PRO A 545 -3.95 -31.98 -5.28
N PHE A 546 -4.39 -31.50 -4.11
CA PHE A 546 -5.52 -32.03 -3.37
C PHE A 546 -6.31 -30.88 -2.74
N ASP A 547 -7.61 -31.10 -2.47
CA ASP A 547 -8.45 -30.08 -1.82
C ASP A 547 -7.88 -29.61 -0.47
N TRP A 548 -7.19 -30.50 0.23
CA TRP A 548 -6.63 -30.27 1.57
C TRP A 548 -5.18 -29.80 1.58
N LEU A 549 -4.51 -29.69 0.42
CA LEU A 549 -3.09 -29.29 0.33
C LEU A 549 -2.88 -28.33 -0.83
N SER A 550 -2.33 -27.16 -0.54
CA SER A 550 -1.98 -26.17 -1.54
C SER A 550 -0.59 -25.58 -1.31
N PHE A 551 0.07 -25.26 -2.41
CA PHE A 551 1.35 -24.56 -2.47
C PHE A 551 1.16 -23.30 -3.30
N SER A 552 1.70 -22.18 -2.85
CA SER A 552 1.76 -20.97 -3.67
C SER A 552 3.03 -20.21 -3.38
N GLY A 553 3.50 -19.43 -4.35
CA GLY A 553 4.66 -18.59 -4.18
C GLY A 553 4.79 -17.58 -5.30
N GLY A 554 5.48 -16.49 -4.98
CA GLY A 554 5.83 -15.42 -5.88
C GLY A 554 7.34 -15.16 -5.84
N TYR A 555 7.88 -14.74 -6.95
CA TYR A 555 9.24 -14.23 -7.05
C TYR A 555 9.22 -12.99 -7.92
N SER A 556 9.93 -11.95 -7.49
CA SER A 556 10.10 -10.70 -8.22
C SER A 556 11.58 -10.37 -8.33
N TYR A 557 12.02 -10.14 -9.55
CA TYR A 557 13.29 -9.49 -9.86
C TYR A 557 13.02 -8.06 -10.27
N THR A 558 13.64 -7.09 -9.59
CA THR A 558 13.46 -5.65 -9.85
C THR A 558 14.80 -4.96 -9.90
N ASN A 559 15.14 -4.34 -11.02
CA ASN A 559 16.33 -3.50 -11.17
C ASN A 559 15.91 -2.06 -11.44
N ALA A 560 15.85 -1.27 -10.36
CA ALA A 560 15.48 0.15 -10.40
C ALA A 560 16.68 1.02 -10.08
N LYS A 561 17.05 1.90 -11.01
CA LYS A 561 18.20 2.78 -10.90
C LYS A 561 17.86 4.19 -11.38
N ALA A 562 18.45 5.18 -10.74
CA ALA A 562 18.31 6.59 -11.12
C ALA A 562 19.67 7.24 -11.37
N GLN A 563 19.66 8.22 -12.23
CA GLN A 563 20.75 9.19 -12.44
C GLN A 563 20.30 10.48 -11.74
N TYR A 564 21.04 10.92 -10.74
CA TYR A 564 20.65 12.04 -9.86
C TYR A 564 21.23 13.39 -10.26
N THR A 565 22.14 13.43 -11.24
CA THR A 565 22.71 14.65 -11.79
C THR A 565 22.74 14.59 -13.30
N ASP A 566 22.53 15.71 -13.97
CA ASP A 566 22.74 15.95 -15.39
C ASP A 566 23.86 16.94 -15.66
N ASP A 567 24.59 17.38 -14.62
CA ASP A 567 25.77 18.21 -14.71
C ASP A 567 26.97 17.40 -15.23
N PRO A 568 27.50 17.74 -16.42
CA PRO A 568 28.66 17.05 -16.99
C PRO A 568 29.94 17.13 -16.14
N ASP A 569 30.05 18.13 -15.26
CA ASP A 569 31.20 18.32 -14.40
C ASP A 569 31.11 17.53 -13.08
N ASP A 570 29.93 16.96 -12.77
CA ASP A 570 29.74 16.07 -11.59
C ASP A 570 30.42 14.72 -11.86
N PRO A 571 31.25 14.19 -10.93
CA PRO A 571 31.84 12.86 -11.04
C PRO A 571 30.81 11.72 -11.22
N ASN A 572 29.55 11.93 -10.80
CA ASN A 572 28.46 10.98 -10.94
C ASN A 572 27.62 11.18 -12.21
N TYR A 573 28.03 12.09 -13.10
CA TYR A 573 27.36 12.30 -14.37
C TYR A 573 27.25 10.99 -15.17
N MET A 574 26.06 10.74 -15.72
CA MET A 574 25.73 9.50 -16.44
C MET A 574 25.71 8.20 -15.61
N LEU A 575 26.02 8.25 -14.31
CA LEU A 575 25.96 7.05 -13.47
C LEU A 575 24.51 6.76 -13.05
N TYR A 576 24.12 5.50 -13.23
CA TYR A 576 22.84 4.98 -12.73
C TYR A 576 23.08 4.16 -11.46
N THR A 577 22.66 4.70 -10.33
CA THR A 577 22.75 4.04 -9.03
C THR A 577 21.40 3.43 -8.61
N PRO A 578 21.37 2.35 -7.82
CA PRO A 578 20.12 1.81 -7.31
C PRO A 578 19.32 2.89 -6.56
N ILE A 579 18.01 2.92 -6.80
CA ILE A 579 17.10 3.78 -6.03
C ILE A 579 17.09 3.30 -4.57
N ASN A 580 17.14 4.26 -3.62
CA ASN A 580 17.19 3.97 -2.19
C ASN A 580 16.11 2.97 -1.75
N GLY A 581 16.53 1.96 -1.01
CA GLY A 581 15.67 0.90 -0.49
C GLY A 581 15.32 -0.19 -1.49
N THR A 582 15.81 -0.14 -2.74
CA THR A 582 15.55 -1.18 -3.74
C THR A 582 16.22 -2.49 -3.33
N SER A 583 15.45 -3.58 -3.33
CA SER A 583 15.90 -4.96 -3.25
C SER A 583 15.71 -5.61 -4.61
N PHE A 584 16.76 -6.25 -5.17
CA PHE A 584 16.67 -6.81 -6.52
C PHE A 584 15.89 -8.12 -6.57
N HIS A 585 15.92 -8.92 -5.51
CA HIS A 585 15.28 -10.21 -5.46
C HIS A 585 14.38 -10.32 -4.24
N ASN A 586 13.11 -10.53 -4.47
CA ASN A 586 12.11 -10.75 -3.43
C ASN A 586 11.33 -12.02 -3.75
N ALA A 587 10.99 -12.77 -2.72
CA ALA A 587 10.17 -13.96 -2.86
C ALA A 587 9.26 -14.15 -1.66
N ASN A 588 8.10 -14.74 -1.90
CA ASN A 588 7.24 -15.26 -0.85
C ASN A 588 6.75 -16.66 -1.22
N TRP A 589 6.38 -17.43 -0.22
CA TRP A 589 5.81 -18.77 -0.42
C TRP A 589 4.88 -19.13 0.72
N LYS A 590 3.97 -20.03 0.40
CA LYS A 590 2.97 -20.56 1.34
C LYS A 590 2.76 -22.04 1.07
N VAL A 591 2.70 -22.80 2.14
CA VAL A 591 2.17 -24.16 2.16
C VAL A 591 0.98 -24.17 3.10
N ALA A 592 -0.18 -24.59 2.61
CA ALA A 592 -1.38 -24.68 3.43
C ALA A 592 -1.94 -26.08 3.37
N TRP A 593 -2.22 -26.61 4.54
CA TRP A 593 -2.83 -27.91 4.75
C TRP A 593 -4.05 -27.75 5.63
N TYR A 594 -5.14 -28.49 5.34
CA TYR A 594 -6.26 -28.55 6.26
C TYR A 594 -6.86 -29.93 6.38
N ARG A 595 -7.52 -30.16 7.51
CA ARG A 595 -8.36 -31.31 7.72
C ARG A 595 -9.69 -30.90 8.36
N ASP A 596 -10.77 -31.41 7.77
CA ASP A 596 -12.14 -31.17 8.21
C ASP A 596 -12.70 -32.44 8.88
N TRP A 597 -13.13 -32.29 10.13
CA TRP A 597 -13.93 -33.28 10.86
C TRP A 597 -15.33 -32.67 11.06
N LYS A 598 -16.34 -33.45 11.14
CA LYS A 598 -17.76 -33.01 11.16
C LYS A 598 -18.05 -31.76 12.01
N ARG A 599 -17.36 -31.55 13.13
CA ARG A 599 -17.56 -30.44 14.07
C ARG A 599 -16.35 -29.54 14.25
N TYR A 600 -15.20 -29.92 13.75
CA TYR A 600 -13.95 -29.23 13.94
C TYR A 600 -13.13 -29.24 12.66
N ARG A 601 -12.53 -28.10 12.32
CA ARG A 601 -11.58 -28.00 11.21
C ARG A 601 -10.28 -27.41 11.73
N LEU A 602 -9.18 -28.02 11.32
CA LEU A 602 -7.81 -27.53 11.53
C LEU A 602 -7.23 -27.12 10.19
N ASP A 603 -6.78 -25.88 10.09
CA ASP A 603 -5.94 -25.40 9.00
C ASP A 603 -4.54 -25.11 9.57
N VAL A 604 -3.51 -25.51 8.84
CA VAL A 604 -2.09 -25.24 9.15
C VAL A 604 -1.46 -24.57 7.94
N SER A 605 -0.89 -23.39 8.14
CA SER A 605 -0.25 -22.62 7.08
C SER A 605 1.17 -22.23 7.47
N LEU A 606 2.12 -22.57 6.60
CA LEU A 606 3.51 -22.14 6.70
C LEU A 606 3.77 -21.09 5.62
N PHE A 607 4.14 -19.90 6.01
CA PHE A 607 4.51 -18.81 5.13
C PHE A 607 6.00 -18.52 5.25
N GLY A 608 6.59 -18.06 4.17
CA GLY A 608 7.93 -17.53 4.18
C GLY A 608 8.07 -16.37 3.22
N ARG A 609 9.00 -15.48 3.52
CA ARG A 609 9.41 -14.38 2.63
C ARG A 609 10.91 -14.19 2.66
N TYR A 610 11.44 -13.74 1.56
CA TYR A 610 12.84 -13.41 1.36
C TYR A 610 12.97 -12.05 0.69
N SER A 611 13.92 -11.24 1.14
CA SER A 611 14.35 -10.01 0.47
C SER A 611 15.89 -10.02 0.39
N SER A 612 16.42 -9.73 -0.79
CA SER A 612 17.87 -9.58 -0.97
C SER A 612 18.36 -8.27 -0.34
N THR A 613 19.65 -8.02 -0.41
CA THR A 613 20.26 -6.74 0.00
C THR A 613 19.45 -5.55 -0.52
N ARG A 614 19.15 -4.61 0.37
CA ARG A 614 18.58 -3.30 0.02
C ARG A 614 19.70 -2.29 -0.15
N TYR A 615 19.64 -1.54 -1.22
CA TYR A 615 20.68 -0.60 -1.59
C TYR A 615 20.34 0.79 -1.10
N TYR A 616 21.32 1.48 -0.49
CA TYR A 616 21.22 2.86 -0.07
C TYR A 616 22.51 3.58 -0.45
N ILE A 617 22.39 4.81 -0.96
CA ILE A 617 23.53 5.54 -1.55
C ILE A 617 24.49 6.02 -0.46
N THR A 618 23.96 6.59 0.64
CA THR A 618 24.75 7.30 1.65
C THR A 618 25.12 6.44 2.86
N ASP A 619 24.23 5.58 3.33
CA ASP A 619 24.34 4.98 4.67
C ASP A 619 24.74 3.50 4.66
N GLY A 620 25.08 3.00 3.46
CA GLY A 620 25.43 1.58 3.26
C GLY A 620 24.19 0.68 3.12
N ASN A 621 24.42 -0.56 2.76
CA ASN A 621 23.36 -1.48 2.37
C ASN A 621 22.82 -2.27 3.54
N ALA A 622 21.48 -2.46 3.59
CA ALA A 622 20.85 -3.35 4.54
C ALA A 622 21.01 -4.83 4.12
N SER A 623 21.26 -5.69 5.07
CA SER A 623 21.49 -7.13 4.84
C SER A 623 20.25 -7.83 4.27
N PRO A 624 20.43 -8.90 3.48
CA PRO A 624 19.32 -9.75 3.07
C PRO A 624 18.73 -10.46 4.28
N PHE A 625 17.43 -10.77 4.22
CA PHE A 625 16.74 -11.47 5.28
C PHE A 625 15.73 -12.48 4.78
N GLN A 626 15.37 -13.40 5.65
CA GLN A 626 14.35 -14.41 5.43
C GLN A 626 13.52 -14.55 6.70
N LEU A 627 12.19 -14.45 6.57
CA LEU A 627 11.26 -14.60 7.68
C LEU A 627 10.27 -15.73 7.39
N TRP A 628 9.98 -16.52 8.41
CA TRP A 628 9.00 -17.60 8.33
C TRP A 628 7.93 -17.43 9.40
N ARG A 629 6.70 -17.78 9.04
CA ARG A 629 5.54 -17.73 9.93
C ARG A 629 4.81 -19.04 9.87
N LEU A 630 4.45 -19.58 11.03
CA LEU A 630 3.56 -20.71 11.17
C LEU A 630 2.24 -20.21 11.79
N ASP A 631 1.12 -20.46 11.13
CA ASP A 631 -0.23 -20.19 11.63
C ASP A 631 -1.03 -21.48 11.71
N THR A 632 -1.79 -21.66 12.78
CA THR A 632 -2.79 -22.70 12.92
C THR A 632 -4.15 -22.09 13.21
N SER A 633 -5.15 -22.48 12.44
CA SER A 633 -6.54 -22.04 12.56
C SER A 633 -7.44 -23.19 13.01
N HIS A 634 -8.15 -22.98 14.09
CA HIS A 634 -9.00 -23.96 14.74
C HIS A 634 -10.46 -23.52 14.69
N GLN A 635 -11.24 -24.07 13.77
CA GLN A 635 -12.69 -23.80 13.72
C GLN A 635 -13.38 -24.64 14.79
N LEU A 636 -13.71 -24.00 15.92
CA LEU A 636 -14.25 -24.64 17.13
C LEU A 636 -15.77 -24.78 17.10
N LEU A 637 -16.46 -23.87 16.40
CA LEU A 637 -17.91 -23.87 16.22
C LEU A 637 -18.26 -23.48 14.80
N ARG A 638 -19.16 -24.25 14.20
CA ARG A 638 -19.77 -23.93 12.91
C ARG A 638 -21.18 -24.45 12.87
N ASN A 639 -22.13 -23.55 12.75
CA ASN A 639 -23.51 -23.83 12.43
C ASN A 639 -24.08 -22.74 11.51
N ASP A 640 -25.36 -22.77 11.20
CA ASP A 640 -25.99 -21.84 10.25
C ASP A 640 -25.89 -20.35 10.65
N LYS A 641 -25.70 -20.05 11.94
CA LYS A 641 -25.68 -18.69 12.46
C LYS A 641 -24.34 -18.29 13.06
N TRP A 642 -23.60 -19.24 13.62
CA TRP A 642 -22.41 -18.95 14.42
C TRP A 642 -21.19 -19.66 13.87
N ARG A 643 -20.08 -18.94 13.83
CA ARG A 643 -18.75 -19.48 13.56
C ARG A 643 -17.76 -18.92 14.60
N LEU A 644 -17.02 -19.82 15.23
CA LEU A 644 -15.94 -19.49 16.16
C LEU A 644 -14.65 -20.10 15.65
N VAL A 645 -13.64 -19.25 15.43
CA VAL A 645 -12.32 -19.64 14.96
C VAL A 645 -11.28 -19.08 15.90
N ALA A 646 -10.39 -19.93 16.39
CA ALA A 646 -9.21 -19.53 17.13
C ALA A 646 -7.96 -19.69 16.24
N HIS A 647 -7.05 -18.73 16.28
CA HIS A 647 -5.73 -18.83 15.64
C HIS A 647 -4.65 -18.80 16.69
N VAL A 648 -3.61 -19.60 16.48
CA VAL A 648 -2.35 -19.53 17.21
C VAL A 648 -1.23 -19.55 16.19
N GLY A 649 -0.32 -18.59 16.29
CA GLY A 649 0.75 -18.48 15.31
C GLY A 649 2.09 -18.06 15.94
N ILE A 650 3.14 -18.36 15.19
CA ILE A 650 4.52 -17.99 15.50
C ILE A 650 5.03 -17.15 14.33
N ASP A 651 5.35 -15.90 14.62
CA ASP A 651 6.04 -15.03 13.67
C ASP A 651 7.55 -15.21 13.81
N ASN A 652 8.27 -15.12 12.69
CA ASN A 652 9.71 -15.20 12.62
C ASN A 652 10.25 -16.48 13.30
N LEU A 653 9.82 -17.61 12.79
CA LEU A 653 10.06 -18.96 13.36
C LEU A 653 11.55 -19.25 13.66
N PHE A 654 12.48 -18.68 12.86
CA PHE A 654 13.92 -18.87 13.00
C PHE A 654 14.64 -17.76 13.76
N ASP A 655 13.88 -16.84 14.39
CA ASP A 655 14.39 -15.81 15.30
C ASP A 655 15.38 -14.83 14.70
N TYR A 656 15.18 -14.44 13.44
CA TYR A 656 16.00 -13.43 12.80
C TYR A 656 15.76 -12.05 13.44
N VAL A 657 16.82 -11.36 13.83
CA VAL A 657 16.79 -10.00 14.36
C VAL A 657 17.79 -9.14 13.60
N ASP A 658 17.30 -8.08 12.99
CA ASP A 658 18.15 -7.03 12.46
C ASP A 658 18.59 -6.11 13.60
N ARG A 659 19.90 -6.11 13.89
CA ARG A 659 20.51 -5.33 14.97
C ARG A 659 21.15 -4.04 14.51
N THR A 660 20.82 -3.58 13.29
CA THR A 660 21.29 -2.29 12.80
C THR A 660 20.88 -1.19 13.78
N PRO A 661 21.78 -0.26 14.14
CA PRO A 661 21.49 0.83 15.05
C PRO A 661 20.27 1.65 14.63
N PHE A 662 19.51 2.18 15.59
CA PHE A 662 18.38 3.05 15.30
C PHE A 662 18.85 4.29 14.55
N GLY A 663 18.07 4.78 13.61
CA GLY A 663 18.42 5.92 12.75
C GLY A 663 19.14 5.53 11.46
N ARG A 664 19.71 4.31 11.36
CA ARG A 664 20.32 3.77 10.15
C ARG A 664 19.33 2.87 9.39
N HIS A 665 19.59 2.63 8.11
CA HIS A 665 18.75 1.73 7.32
C HIS A 665 18.78 0.29 7.83
N ARG A 666 17.58 -0.32 7.90
CA ARG A 666 17.38 -1.67 8.41
C ARG A 666 16.84 -2.61 7.36
N ALA A 667 17.19 -3.88 7.48
CA ALA A 667 16.62 -4.94 6.66
C ALA A 667 15.15 -5.19 7.04
N THR A 668 14.84 -5.20 8.34
CA THR A 668 13.49 -5.43 8.87
C THR A 668 13.34 -4.84 10.27
N THR A 669 12.09 -4.56 10.66
CA THR A 669 11.73 -4.18 12.03
C THR A 669 11.30 -5.39 12.89
N SER A 670 11.44 -6.63 12.42
CA SER A 670 11.05 -7.81 13.18
C SER A 670 11.76 -7.87 14.53
N PRO A 671 11.02 -8.05 15.65
CA PRO A 671 11.63 -8.10 17.00
C PRO A 671 12.25 -9.46 17.34
N GLY A 672 12.37 -10.38 16.39
CA GLY A 672 12.70 -11.79 16.62
C GLY A 672 11.44 -12.66 16.65
N ARG A 673 11.56 -13.86 17.20
CA ARG A 673 10.44 -14.81 17.31
C ARG A 673 9.38 -14.30 18.28
N THR A 674 8.13 -14.23 17.79
CA THR A 674 6.98 -13.84 18.62
C THR A 674 5.82 -14.81 18.42
N VAL A 675 4.98 -14.93 19.45
CA VAL A 675 3.77 -15.75 19.41
C VAL A 675 2.56 -14.84 19.53
N TYR A 676 1.49 -15.19 18.83
CA TYR A 676 0.20 -14.53 18.94
C TYR A 676 -0.95 -15.53 19.01
N ALA A 677 -2.05 -15.09 19.55
CA ALA A 677 -3.33 -15.77 19.49
C ALA A 677 -4.43 -14.81 19.03
N SER A 678 -5.41 -15.31 18.30
CA SER A 678 -6.61 -14.54 17.99
C SER A 678 -7.87 -15.38 18.08
N LEU A 679 -9.00 -14.72 18.37
CA LEU A 679 -10.31 -15.33 18.44
C LEU A 679 -11.26 -14.54 17.55
N ILE A 680 -11.87 -15.22 16.58
CA ILE A 680 -12.82 -14.64 15.63
C ILE A 680 -14.19 -15.27 15.89
N LEU A 681 -15.13 -14.43 16.35
CA LEU A 681 -16.53 -14.81 16.50
C LEU A 681 -17.35 -14.14 15.39
N LYS A 682 -18.05 -14.94 14.60
CA LYS A 682 -18.95 -14.45 13.55
C LYS A 682 -20.37 -14.93 13.84
N PHE A 683 -21.32 -14.00 13.79
CA PHE A 683 -22.74 -14.25 13.79
C PHE A 683 -23.32 -13.78 12.45
N GLN A 684 -24.15 -14.60 11.83
CA GLN A 684 -24.83 -14.27 10.57
C GLN A 684 -26.29 -14.75 10.65
N ASN A 685 -27.20 -13.83 10.33
CA ASN A 685 -28.62 -14.16 10.17
C ASN A 685 -28.98 -13.84 8.72
N ASN A 686 -29.02 -14.88 7.90
CA ASN A 686 -29.22 -14.75 6.46
C ASN A 686 -30.56 -14.08 6.16
N ALA A 687 -30.57 -13.18 5.18
CA ALA A 687 -31.79 -12.70 4.58
C ALA A 687 -32.43 -13.91 3.82
N LYS A 688 -33.61 -14.34 4.24
CA LYS A 688 -34.43 -15.27 3.45
C LYS A 688 -35.06 -14.55 2.28
#